data_a277640d19edbff162abfcda15a8dd82
#
_entry.id   a277640d19edbff162abfcda15a8dd82
#
_cell.length_a   1.000
_cell.length_b   1.000
_cell.length_c   1.000
_cell.angle_alpha   90.00
_cell.angle_beta   90.00
_cell.angle_gamma   90.00
#
_symmetry.space_group_name_H-M   'P 1'
#
loop_
_entity.id
_entity.type
_entity.pdbx_description
1 polymer ?
#
loop_
_entity_poly.entity_id
_entity_poly.type
_entity_poly.pdbx_seq_one_letter_code
_entity_poly.pdbx_strand_id
1 'polypeptide(L)'
;MTVTTATTQALIGWINDTRLHAPMLDNDADALLSRVTSAQAREQTIDRALLSQSSIGLYGHSQAAKSYLLTSLCGSGNGRLNVSPGQRTFDYFSHINPGHAATNMAIRFTREQRDIADEAFPLRLRLVTEAELVQLFIARITLHPQIRPVDKSVIETRLEKWRALRQPQGVPGITAQEVGAIARFWQSTVPGGKQHMDDALWHQFALLIPSLDLSTRASVWSLLWGEQQELTQQWLKLAHVLHQTSHATLLAAPLSLLVDNFGLPSEGFLTHGALTAPEAQEALLHPISDGDVLNAISIPVDILAFLTRELVLPVEGCVIDNVDIIDIPALSDDGASLMTQAKCLWLLEHYRQQLQPDVLVICNATAHHQQTAKAARTLQNWVKETQPAEESALPGLVWAITPHDARFTTKQNLDEAVQHLLGQPGLRWGTLQALDSHSMQRMIEWLSQATLPSQRHKRLHKLKTLLQQDQAALMQPYLAPVTQDAGERRSQAENMVRMLQSSAARHGELLEGLLPPLKAFETLLAVQQPREEQVNGLFTDVIDLFAENTQESTGTVQTKDKARLAHKVWINHLRQWSRNDAAAARLGLEPAVLQQVADVLIVASYRLDLPQQLQRIVETDKSSAAQLHAVMGNFIGWLGYDKMPVTGRPASRIRKGKAIFVTPIVSSATPRLARLGEQPIHAATAYVYDWLVALYSRAIENIDYQHPHDVQPGARQALYALLR
;
A
#
# COMPACT_ATOMS: atom_id res chain seq x y z
N MET A 1 -25.22 -0.82 -9.39
CA MET A 1 -25.05 -2.05 -10.10
C MET A 1 -23.79 -1.96 -10.96
N THR A 2 -22.64 -2.25 -10.50
CA THR A 2 -21.89 -3.51 -10.52
C THR A 2 -21.31 -3.95 -11.88
N VAL A 3 -21.37 -3.11 -12.93
CA VAL A 3 -20.66 -3.39 -14.20
C VAL A 3 -19.13 -3.40 -13.95
N THR A 4 -18.66 -2.59 -13.03
CA THR A 4 -17.25 -2.33 -12.77
C THR A 4 -16.58 -3.42 -11.93
N THR A 5 -17.24 -3.96 -10.92
CA THR A 5 -16.69 -5.07 -10.10
C THR A 5 -16.54 -6.33 -10.95
N ALA A 6 -17.51 -6.58 -11.85
CA ALA A 6 -17.42 -7.66 -12.83
C ALA A 6 -16.24 -7.45 -13.79
N THR A 7 -15.99 -6.22 -14.24
CA THR A 7 -14.87 -5.89 -15.12
C THR A 7 -13.52 -6.12 -14.44
N THR A 8 -13.37 -5.71 -13.18
CA THR A 8 -12.12 -5.92 -12.44
C THR A 8 -11.86 -7.40 -12.19
N GLN A 9 -12.91 -8.18 -11.85
CA GLN A 9 -12.78 -9.63 -11.72
C GLN A 9 -12.42 -10.30 -13.06
N ALA A 10 -13.00 -9.82 -14.15
CA ALA A 10 -12.67 -10.30 -15.51
C ALA A 10 -11.22 -9.94 -15.91
N LEU A 11 -10.70 -8.78 -15.48
CA LEU A 11 -9.29 -8.42 -15.67
C LEU A 11 -8.35 -9.35 -14.90
N ILE A 12 -8.69 -9.70 -13.66
CA ILE A 12 -7.92 -10.69 -12.87
C ILE A 12 -7.90 -12.04 -13.59
N GLY A 13 -9.05 -12.51 -14.09
CA GLY A 13 -9.14 -13.72 -14.90
C GLY A 13 -8.27 -13.62 -16.16
N TRP A 14 -8.39 -12.52 -16.91
CA TRP A 14 -7.60 -12.30 -18.11
C TRP A 14 -6.09 -12.33 -17.85
N ILE A 15 -5.61 -11.69 -16.77
CA ILE A 15 -4.18 -11.71 -16.40
C ILE A 15 -3.74 -13.14 -16.10
N ASN A 16 -4.52 -13.89 -15.30
CA ASN A 16 -4.17 -15.25 -14.91
C ASN A 16 -4.14 -16.22 -16.10
N ASP A 17 -5.08 -16.11 -17.01
CA ASP A 17 -5.15 -16.97 -18.20
C ASP A 17 -4.04 -16.62 -19.21
N THR A 18 -3.83 -15.30 -19.44
CA THR A 18 -2.88 -14.86 -20.46
C THR A 18 -1.43 -15.05 -20.01
N ARG A 19 -1.11 -14.91 -18.71
CA ARG A 19 0.24 -15.10 -18.18
C ARG A 19 0.83 -16.48 -18.46
N LEU A 20 -0.02 -17.50 -18.61
CA LEU A 20 0.42 -18.86 -18.91
C LEU A 20 1.07 -18.99 -20.29
N HIS A 21 0.72 -18.11 -21.22
CA HIS A 21 1.13 -18.15 -22.62
C HIS A 21 1.91 -16.89 -23.06
N ALA A 22 2.08 -15.90 -22.19
CA ALA A 22 2.75 -14.64 -22.45
C ALA A 22 3.83 -14.34 -21.40
N PRO A 23 5.08 -14.81 -21.59
CA PRO A 23 6.16 -14.64 -20.61
C PRO A 23 6.44 -13.18 -20.24
N MET A 24 6.25 -12.23 -21.15
CA MET A 24 6.42 -10.81 -20.85
C MET A 24 5.36 -10.30 -19.87
N LEU A 25 4.12 -10.76 -20.01
CA LEU A 25 3.05 -10.45 -19.05
C LEU A 25 3.30 -11.16 -17.72
N ASP A 26 3.73 -12.43 -17.73
CA ASP A 26 3.97 -13.19 -16.50
C ASP A 26 5.01 -12.54 -15.59
N ASN A 27 6.02 -11.87 -16.15
CA ASN A 27 7.00 -11.14 -15.35
C ASN A 27 6.37 -10.01 -14.52
N ASP A 28 5.29 -9.39 -15.01
CA ASP A 28 4.58 -8.30 -14.35
C ASP A 28 3.30 -8.75 -13.66
N ALA A 29 2.83 -9.95 -13.93
CA ALA A 29 1.50 -10.40 -13.57
C ALA A 29 1.21 -10.27 -12.07
N ASP A 30 2.15 -10.62 -11.19
CA ASP A 30 1.93 -10.54 -9.74
C ASP A 30 1.77 -9.08 -9.28
N ALA A 31 2.56 -8.16 -9.84
CA ALA A 31 2.44 -6.73 -9.54
C ALA A 31 1.14 -6.14 -10.12
N LEU A 32 0.74 -6.56 -11.32
CA LEU A 32 -0.53 -6.17 -11.93
C LEU A 32 -1.71 -6.69 -11.11
N LEU A 33 -1.70 -7.96 -10.72
CA LEU A 33 -2.75 -8.57 -9.91
C LEU A 33 -2.90 -7.85 -8.57
N SER A 34 -1.80 -7.51 -7.89
CA SER A 34 -1.83 -6.73 -6.65
C SER A 34 -2.52 -5.38 -6.86
N ARG A 35 -2.16 -4.64 -7.92
CA ARG A 35 -2.75 -3.34 -8.23
C ARG A 35 -4.23 -3.44 -8.62
N VAL A 36 -4.59 -4.42 -9.45
CA VAL A 36 -5.98 -4.64 -9.87
C VAL A 36 -6.84 -5.05 -8.68
N THR A 37 -6.35 -5.95 -7.81
CA THR A 37 -7.05 -6.34 -6.57
C THR A 37 -7.18 -5.16 -5.60
N SER A 38 -6.15 -4.33 -5.47
CA SER A 38 -6.20 -3.10 -4.67
C SER A 38 -7.22 -2.10 -5.23
N ALA A 39 -7.31 -1.96 -6.55
CA ALA A 39 -8.30 -1.12 -7.20
C ALA A 39 -9.72 -1.65 -7.00
N GLN A 40 -9.93 -2.98 -7.05
CA GLN A 40 -11.20 -3.63 -6.75
C GLN A 40 -11.67 -3.31 -5.31
N ALA A 41 -10.76 -3.44 -4.33
CA ALA A 41 -11.07 -3.10 -2.95
C ALA A 41 -11.43 -1.61 -2.79
N ARG A 42 -10.76 -0.72 -3.55
CA ARG A 42 -11.08 0.72 -3.55
C ARG A 42 -12.45 0.99 -4.17
N GLU A 43 -12.80 0.32 -5.25
CA GLU A 43 -14.11 0.42 -5.90
C GLU A 43 -15.23 -0.02 -4.95
N GLN A 44 -15.08 -1.16 -4.29
CA GLN A 44 -16.03 -1.62 -3.28
C GLN A 44 -16.19 -0.63 -2.12
N THR A 45 -15.10 0.06 -1.75
CA THR A 45 -15.17 1.13 -0.76
C THR A 45 -16.00 2.31 -1.25
N ILE A 46 -15.83 2.72 -2.52
CA ILE A 46 -16.65 3.78 -3.14
C ILE A 46 -18.13 3.36 -3.17
N ASP A 47 -18.42 2.13 -3.56
CA ASP A 47 -19.80 1.62 -3.62
C ASP A 47 -20.44 1.56 -2.22
N ARG A 48 -19.71 1.12 -1.19
CA ARG A 48 -20.17 1.19 0.21
C ARG A 48 -20.37 2.64 0.68
N ALA A 49 -19.45 3.53 0.30
CA ALA A 49 -19.60 4.94 0.61
C ALA A 49 -20.84 5.54 -0.06
N LEU A 50 -21.22 5.15 -1.27
CA LEU A 50 -22.44 5.58 -1.93
C LEU A 50 -23.71 5.15 -1.20
N LEU A 51 -23.70 3.99 -0.55
CA LEU A 51 -24.83 3.44 0.19
C LEU A 51 -24.92 3.95 1.63
N SER A 52 -23.82 4.47 2.20
CA SER A 52 -23.81 4.95 3.59
C SER A 52 -24.44 6.33 3.71
N GLN A 53 -24.84 6.72 4.92
CA GLN A 53 -25.34 8.06 5.21
C GLN A 53 -24.25 9.11 5.07
N SER A 54 -24.62 10.34 4.67
CA SER A 54 -23.70 11.48 4.65
C SER A 54 -23.19 11.77 6.06
N SER A 55 -21.94 12.25 6.16
CA SER A 55 -21.35 12.48 7.47
C SER A 55 -20.40 13.67 7.49
N ILE A 56 -20.31 14.33 8.64
CA ILE A 56 -19.36 15.39 8.97
C ILE A 56 -18.46 14.88 10.08
N GLY A 57 -17.15 14.93 9.88
CA GLY A 57 -16.16 14.57 10.90
C GLY A 57 -15.62 15.81 11.60
N LEU A 58 -15.51 15.76 12.91
CA LEU A 58 -14.81 16.74 13.72
C LEU A 58 -13.45 16.14 14.12
N TYR A 59 -12.37 16.83 13.81
CA TYR A 59 -11.01 16.37 14.10
C TYR A 59 -10.15 17.49 14.64
N GLY A 60 -9.34 17.22 15.64
CA GLY A 60 -8.36 18.17 16.18
C GLY A 60 -8.22 18.10 17.69
N HIS A 61 -7.26 18.89 18.23
CA HIS A 61 -6.86 18.85 19.64
C HIS A 61 -7.78 19.66 20.56
N SER A 62 -8.52 20.63 20.02
CA SER A 62 -9.36 21.49 20.86
C SER A 62 -10.67 20.80 21.21
N GLN A 63 -10.73 20.15 22.38
CA GLN A 63 -11.95 19.53 22.89
C GLN A 63 -13.06 20.55 23.09
N ALA A 64 -12.74 21.76 23.59
CA ALA A 64 -13.69 22.85 23.75
C ALA A 64 -14.31 23.29 22.42
N ALA A 65 -13.52 23.39 21.35
CA ALA A 65 -14.03 23.73 20.02
C ALA A 65 -14.92 22.60 19.47
N LYS A 66 -14.53 21.32 19.65
CA LYS A 66 -15.35 20.17 19.24
C LYS A 66 -16.67 20.10 20.02
N SER A 67 -16.64 20.29 21.35
CA SER A 67 -17.87 20.37 22.16
C SER A 67 -18.82 21.46 21.70
N TYR A 68 -18.27 22.65 21.43
CA TYR A 68 -19.04 23.79 20.93
C TYR A 68 -19.72 23.47 19.59
N LEU A 69 -18.99 22.87 18.65
CA LEU A 69 -19.55 22.47 17.35
C LEU A 69 -20.55 21.33 17.49
N LEU A 70 -20.28 20.31 18.31
CA LEU A 70 -21.19 19.19 18.56
C LEU A 70 -22.51 19.68 19.14
N THR A 71 -22.46 20.55 20.14
CA THR A 71 -23.66 21.13 20.75
C THR A 71 -24.44 21.98 19.76
N SER A 72 -23.73 22.70 18.87
CA SER A 72 -24.38 23.52 17.84
C SER A 72 -25.00 22.70 16.70
N LEU A 73 -24.43 21.54 16.37
CA LEU A 73 -24.88 20.69 15.27
C LEU A 73 -25.94 19.65 15.72
N CYS A 74 -25.78 19.07 16.91
CA CYS A 74 -26.62 17.99 17.41
C CYS A 74 -27.31 18.29 18.75
N GLY A 75 -27.07 19.46 19.35
CA GLY A 75 -27.66 19.82 20.64
C GLY A 75 -29.12 20.21 20.53
N SER A 76 -29.86 19.99 21.62
CA SER A 76 -31.16 20.58 21.83
C SER A 76 -30.98 22.09 22.12
N GLY A 77 -31.99 22.91 21.81
CA GLY A 77 -31.92 24.37 21.93
C GLY A 77 -31.55 24.93 23.32
N ASN A 78 -31.44 24.08 24.35
CA ASN A 78 -30.97 24.40 25.70
C ASN A 78 -29.46 24.20 25.92
N GLY A 79 -28.67 23.95 24.87
CA GLY A 79 -27.22 23.77 24.94
C GLY A 79 -26.76 22.39 25.44
N ARG A 80 -27.67 21.42 25.52
CA ARG A 80 -27.34 20.03 25.89
C ARG A 80 -27.26 19.13 24.65
N LEU A 81 -26.39 18.15 24.70
CA LEU A 81 -26.29 17.11 23.69
C LEU A 81 -26.95 15.83 24.20
N ASN A 82 -28.23 15.68 23.90
CA ASN A 82 -29.02 14.52 24.34
C ASN A 82 -28.79 13.32 23.42
N VAL A 83 -28.35 12.21 24.00
CA VAL A 83 -28.18 10.92 23.32
C VAL A 83 -29.13 9.92 23.96
N SER A 84 -29.73 9.06 23.14
CA SER A 84 -30.78 8.12 23.56
C SER A 84 -30.39 6.68 23.23
N PRO A 85 -29.38 6.10 23.92
CA PRO A 85 -29.06 4.69 23.79
C PRO A 85 -30.20 3.86 24.43
N GLY A 86 -30.99 3.18 23.60
CA GLY A 86 -32.19 2.48 24.04
C GLY A 86 -33.33 3.43 24.41
N GLN A 87 -34.01 3.16 25.52
CA GLN A 87 -35.17 3.94 25.98
C GLN A 87 -34.80 5.11 26.91
N ARG A 88 -33.52 5.25 27.29
CA ARG A 88 -33.03 6.29 28.21
C ARG A 88 -32.33 7.39 27.47
N THR A 89 -32.61 8.63 27.88
CA THR A 89 -31.93 9.82 27.34
C THR A 89 -30.93 10.34 28.38
N PHE A 90 -29.72 10.65 27.90
CA PHE A 90 -28.63 11.20 28.71
C PHE A 90 -28.04 12.42 28.02
N ASP A 91 -27.63 13.41 28.82
CA ASP A 91 -26.77 14.48 28.30
C ASP A 91 -25.34 13.93 28.17
N TYR A 92 -24.80 13.95 26.95
CA TYR A 92 -23.51 13.38 26.64
C TYR A 92 -22.36 13.96 27.51
N PHE A 93 -22.36 15.28 27.68
CA PHE A 93 -21.28 15.98 28.41
C PHE A 93 -21.39 15.90 29.94
N SER A 94 -22.54 15.50 30.47
CA SER A 94 -22.73 15.34 31.92
C SER A 94 -22.67 13.89 32.39
N HIS A 95 -23.19 12.95 31.58
CA HIS A 95 -23.40 11.58 32.01
C HIS A 95 -22.50 10.55 31.33
N ILE A 96 -21.96 10.86 30.11
CA ILE A 96 -21.17 9.89 29.33
C ILE A 96 -19.72 10.32 29.25
N ASN A 97 -19.44 11.53 28.80
CA ASN A 97 -18.09 12.05 28.65
C ASN A 97 -17.98 13.46 29.28
N PRO A 98 -17.93 13.54 30.63
CA PRO A 98 -17.90 14.82 31.31
C PRO A 98 -16.63 15.62 30.93
N GLY A 99 -16.85 16.91 30.66
CA GLY A 99 -15.77 17.79 30.23
C GLY A 99 -15.24 17.51 28.82
N HIS A 100 -15.86 16.59 28.07
CA HIS A 100 -15.45 16.16 26.74
C HIS A 100 -13.98 15.74 26.70
N ALA A 101 -13.62 14.79 27.56
CA ALA A 101 -12.27 14.22 27.56
C ALA A 101 -11.96 13.56 26.20
N ALA A 102 -10.65 13.54 25.83
CA ALA A 102 -10.22 12.86 24.63
C ALA A 102 -10.51 11.37 24.70
N THR A 103 -11.15 10.83 23.67
CA THR A 103 -11.50 9.42 23.57
C THR A 103 -10.45 8.61 22.82
N ASN A 104 -10.43 7.31 23.01
CA ASN A 104 -9.56 6.38 22.27
C ASN A 104 -10.26 5.73 21.06
N MET A 105 -11.50 6.09 20.79
CA MET A 105 -12.32 5.63 19.66
C MET A 105 -13.13 6.80 19.09
N ALA A 106 -13.60 6.66 17.87
CA ALA A 106 -14.50 7.64 17.30
C ALA A 106 -15.91 7.51 17.88
N ILE A 107 -16.63 8.62 17.99
CA ILE A 107 -18.03 8.63 18.43
C ILE A 107 -18.89 9.13 17.28
N ARG A 108 -19.81 8.30 16.82
CA ARG A 108 -20.80 8.66 15.79
C ARG A 108 -22.12 9.05 16.42
N PHE A 109 -22.56 10.26 16.19
CA PHE A 109 -23.88 10.75 16.55
C PHE A 109 -24.79 10.65 15.32
N THR A 110 -25.87 9.90 15.44
CA THR A 110 -26.80 9.60 14.34
C THR A 110 -28.24 9.78 14.76
N ARG A 111 -29.09 10.23 13.82
CA ARG A 111 -30.56 10.24 14.02
C ARG A 111 -31.19 8.91 13.60
N GLU A 112 -30.44 8.03 12.95
CA GLU A 112 -30.95 6.73 12.54
C GLU A 112 -31.18 5.86 13.77
N GLN A 113 -32.44 5.68 14.13
CA GLN A 113 -32.84 4.68 15.13
C GLN A 113 -32.82 3.32 14.44
N ARG A 114 -31.85 2.49 14.80
CA ARG A 114 -31.88 1.09 14.40
C ARG A 114 -32.66 0.27 15.42
N ASP A 115 -33.39 -0.72 14.92
CA ASP A 115 -34.11 -1.65 15.81
C ASP A 115 -33.16 -2.26 16.83
N ILE A 116 -33.42 -2.06 18.09
CA ILE A 116 -32.67 -2.63 19.20
C ILE A 116 -33.28 -4.00 19.45
N ALA A 117 -32.55 -5.04 19.09
CA ALA A 117 -33.02 -6.41 19.25
C ALA A 117 -33.18 -6.81 20.74
N ASP A 118 -32.43 -6.17 21.65
CA ASP A 118 -32.46 -6.43 23.08
C ASP A 118 -32.24 -5.12 23.85
N GLU A 119 -33.16 -4.74 24.70
CA GLU A 119 -33.09 -3.55 25.55
C GLU A 119 -31.94 -3.61 26.58
N ALA A 120 -31.49 -4.81 26.95
CA ALA A 120 -30.34 -5.00 27.83
C ALA A 120 -29.00 -4.61 27.18
N PHE A 121 -28.92 -4.63 25.84
CA PHE A 121 -27.72 -4.35 25.06
C PHE A 121 -27.93 -3.22 24.03
N PRO A 122 -28.26 -1.99 24.51
CA PRO A 122 -28.64 -0.90 23.62
C PRO A 122 -27.50 -0.26 22.86
N LEU A 123 -26.24 -0.44 23.29
CA LEU A 123 -25.09 0.17 22.62
C LEU A 123 -24.69 -0.62 21.37
N ARG A 124 -24.22 0.11 20.37
CA ARG A 124 -23.64 -0.45 19.14
C ARG A 124 -22.18 -0.06 19.04
N LEU A 125 -21.30 -1.07 19.13
CA LEU A 125 -19.86 -0.92 19.03
C LEU A 125 -19.38 -1.50 17.69
N ARG A 126 -18.62 -0.72 16.93
CA ARG A 126 -17.97 -1.22 15.73
C ARG A 126 -16.53 -1.60 16.06
N LEU A 127 -16.20 -2.87 15.87
CA LEU A 127 -14.85 -3.38 16.09
C LEU A 127 -13.95 -3.18 14.87
N VAL A 128 -12.65 -3.21 15.12
CA VAL A 128 -11.65 -3.38 14.08
C VAL A 128 -11.71 -4.79 13.51
N THR A 129 -11.40 -4.95 12.23
CA THR A 129 -11.16 -6.27 11.62
C THR A 129 -9.74 -6.74 11.91
N GLU A 130 -9.41 -8.00 11.59
CA GLU A 130 -8.03 -8.50 11.70
C GLU A 130 -7.07 -7.67 10.83
N ALA A 131 -7.48 -7.31 9.62
CA ALA A 131 -6.70 -6.47 8.72
C ALA A 131 -6.48 -5.05 9.27
N GLU A 132 -7.51 -4.45 9.85
CA GLU A 132 -7.45 -3.15 10.51
C GLU A 132 -6.56 -3.18 11.76
N LEU A 133 -6.55 -4.31 12.49
CA LEU A 133 -5.63 -4.52 13.60
C LEU A 133 -4.16 -4.53 13.12
N VAL A 134 -3.85 -5.18 12.00
CA VAL A 134 -2.51 -5.12 11.40
C VAL A 134 -2.13 -3.69 11.01
N GLN A 135 -3.04 -2.93 10.39
CA GLN A 135 -2.81 -1.53 10.04
C GLN A 135 -2.52 -0.67 11.27
N LEU A 136 -3.20 -0.95 12.39
CA LEU A 136 -2.98 -0.24 13.66
C LEU A 136 -1.55 -0.51 14.20
N PHE A 137 -1.06 -1.75 14.11
CA PHE A 137 0.32 -2.09 14.47
C PHE A 137 1.33 -1.47 13.50
N ILE A 138 1.01 -1.36 12.21
CA ILE A 138 1.82 -0.59 11.25
C ILE A 138 1.87 0.90 11.67
N ALA A 139 0.75 1.51 12.05
CA ALA A 139 0.73 2.88 12.55
C ALA A 139 1.63 3.04 13.80
N ARG A 140 1.68 2.02 14.67
CA ARG A 140 2.53 1.99 15.87
C ARG A 140 4.02 2.08 15.53
N ILE A 141 4.48 1.38 14.50
CA ILE A 141 5.89 1.43 14.10
C ILE A 141 6.29 2.78 13.51
N THR A 142 5.36 3.51 12.87
CA THR A 142 5.66 4.85 12.34
C THR A 142 5.88 5.90 13.45
N LEU A 143 5.43 5.62 14.66
CA LEU A 143 5.69 6.44 15.85
C LEU A 143 7.05 6.15 16.50
N HIS A 144 7.66 5.02 16.14
CA HIS A 144 8.91 4.57 16.77
C HIS A 144 9.99 4.29 15.70
N PRO A 145 10.82 5.28 15.36
CA PRO A 145 11.76 5.18 14.22
C PRO A 145 12.86 4.11 14.38
N GLN A 146 12.99 3.51 15.55
CA GLN A 146 13.96 2.43 15.80
C GLN A 146 13.46 1.06 15.35
N ILE A 147 12.15 0.89 15.16
CA ILE A 147 11.58 -0.36 14.65
C ILE A 147 11.70 -0.37 13.13
N ARG A 148 12.45 -1.33 12.60
CA ARG A 148 12.65 -1.50 11.16
C ARG A 148 12.00 -2.81 10.72
N PRO A 149 11.28 -2.82 9.58
CA PRO A 149 10.79 -4.05 8.97
C PRO A 149 11.94 -4.97 8.61
N VAL A 150 11.64 -6.27 8.50
CA VAL A 150 12.61 -7.27 8.06
C VAL A 150 12.91 -7.09 6.57
N ASP A 151 14.15 -7.37 6.16
CA ASP A 151 14.59 -7.24 4.78
C ASP A 151 13.81 -8.17 3.83
N LYS A 152 13.51 -7.68 2.63
CA LYS A 152 12.76 -8.39 1.59
C LYS A 152 13.30 -9.79 1.32
N SER A 153 14.62 -9.96 1.24
CA SER A 153 15.26 -11.26 0.98
C SER A 153 14.96 -12.32 2.05
N VAL A 154 14.84 -11.88 3.31
CA VAL A 154 14.47 -12.77 4.42
C VAL A 154 13.00 -13.16 4.33
N ILE A 155 12.13 -12.20 3.97
CA ILE A 155 10.70 -12.44 3.76
C ILE A 155 10.49 -13.49 2.66
N GLU A 156 11.15 -13.32 1.51
CA GLU A 156 11.06 -14.26 0.37
C GLU A 156 11.50 -15.67 0.75
N THR A 157 12.58 -15.80 1.54
CA THR A 157 13.05 -17.11 2.03
C THR A 157 12.04 -17.80 2.95
N ARG A 158 11.32 -17.04 3.77
CA ARG A 158 10.32 -17.57 4.71
C ARG A 158 9.00 -17.90 4.05
N LEU A 159 8.66 -17.23 2.96
CA LEU A 159 7.43 -17.51 2.21
C LEU A 159 7.26 -18.98 1.83
N GLU A 160 8.35 -19.63 1.40
CA GLU A 160 8.32 -21.06 1.04
C GLU A 160 7.99 -21.96 2.23
N LYS A 161 8.54 -21.66 3.41
CA LYS A 161 8.21 -22.40 4.63
C LYS A 161 6.74 -22.27 5.00
N TRP A 162 6.18 -21.07 4.91
CA TRP A 162 4.76 -20.85 5.21
C TRP A 162 3.80 -21.44 4.17
N ARG A 163 4.23 -21.57 2.92
CA ARG A 163 3.43 -22.26 1.88
C ARG A 163 3.16 -23.72 2.25
N ALA A 164 4.10 -24.38 2.92
CA ALA A 164 3.91 -25.74 3.41
C ALA A 164 2.89 -25.84 4.57
N LEU A 165 2.61 -24.73 5.27
CA LEU A 165 1.65 -24.66 6.39
C LEU A 165 0.24 -24.26 5.96
N ARG A 166 -0.04 -24.17 4.66
CA ARG A 166 -1.38 -23.84 4.15
C ARG A 166 -2.42 -24.85 4.60
N GLN A 167 -3.54 -24.34 5.07
CA GLN A 167 -4.71 -25.15 5.29
C GLN A 167 -5.54 -25.26 4.01
N PRO A 168 -6.04 -26.47 3.64
CA PRO A 168 -6.84 -26.67 2.42
C PRO A 168 -8.14 -25.88 2.41
N GLN A 169 -8.75 -25.72 3.59
CA GLN A 169 -9.88 -24.84 3.79
C GLN A 169 -9.37 -23.50 4.30
N GLY A 170 -9.79 -22.41 3.66
CA GLY A 170 -9.42 -21.06 4.11
C GLY A 170 -9.73 -20.87 5.61
N VAL A 171 -8.89 -20.12 6.30
CA VAL A 171 -9.09 -19.79 7.72
C VAL A 171 -9.80 -18.45 7.81
N PRO A 172 -10.96 -18.34 8.49
CA PRO A 172 -11.68 -17.08 8.64
C PRO A 172 -10.83 -15.98 9.27
N GLY A 173 -11.25 -14.73 9.09
CA GLY A 173 -10.66 -13.55 9.73
C GLY A 173 -10.05 -12.55 8.77
N ILE A 174 -9.44 -13.00 7.67
CA ILE A 174 -8.86 -12.10 6.68
C ILE A 174 -9.00 -12.65 5.26
N THR A 175 -9.31 -11.76 4.33
CA THR A 175 -9.43 -12.04 2.90
C THR A 175 -8.25 -11.50 2.10
N ALA A 176 -8.05 -11.99 0.88
CA ALA A 176 -7.03 -11.48 -0.04
C ALA A 176 -7.22 -9.97 -0.33
N GLN A 177 -8.44 -9.49 -0.39
CA GLN A 177 -8.76 -8.07 -0.60
C GLN A 177 -8.34 -7.20 0.60
N GLU A 178 -8.53 -7.70 1.82
CA GLU A 178 -8.12 -7.02 3.04
C GLU A 178 -6.60 -6.98 3.18
N VAL A 179 -5.86 -8.01 2.73
CA VAL A 179 -4.40 -7.95 2.60
C VAL A 179 -3.99 -6.84 1.62
N GLY A 180 -4.72 -6.67 0.52
CA GLY A 180 -4.55 -5.53 -0.39
C GLY A 180 -4.79 -4.17 0.26
N ALA A 181 -5.73 -4.08 1.21
CA ALA A 181 -5.94 -2.86 2.00
C ALA A 181 -4.77 -2.58 2.96
N ILE A 182 -4.20 -3.63 3.58
CA ILE A 182 -2.98 -3.51 4.38
C ILE A 182 -1.81 -3.02 3.53
N ALA A 183 -1.64 -3.56 2.32
CA ALA A 183 -0.59 -3.14 1.39
C ALA A 183 -0.68 -1.65 1.05
N ARG A 184 -1.87 -1.14 0.76
CA ARG A 184 -2.10 0.29 0.50
C ARG A 184 -1.78 1.16 1.72
N PHE A 185 -2.21 0.72 2.91
CA PHE A 185 -1.91 1.42 4.15
C PHE A 185 -0.39 1.48 4.39
N TRP A 186 0.31 0.36 4.22
CA TRP A 186 1.76 0.26 4.31
C TRP A 186 2.47 1.24 3.37
N GLN A 187 2.10 1.24 2.09
CA GLN A 187 2.71 2.10 1.07
C GLN A 187 2.47 3.59 1.30
N SER A 188 1.32 3.95 1.88
CA SER A 188 0.97 5.35 2.16
C SER A 188 1.55 5.88 3.47
N THR A 189 1.80 5.00 4.43
CA THR A 189 2.11 5.39 5.82
C THR A 189 3.59 5.19 6.17
N VAL A 190 4.20 4.09 5.68
CA VAL A 190 5.59 3.75 6.01
C VAL A 190 6.55 4.42 5.01
N PRO A 191 7.51 5.23 5.47
CA PRO A 191 8.54 5.78 4.60
C PRO A 191 9.34 4.68 3.91
N GLY A 192 9.45 4.72 2.58
CA GLY A 192 10.13 3.66 1.81
C GLY A 192 9.37 2.32 1.76
N GLY A 193 8.09 2.28 2.14
CA GLY A 193 7.30 1.07 2.22
C GLY A 193 7.30 0.23 0.93
N LYS A 194 7.30 0.85 -0.24
CA LYS A 194 7.41 0.15 -1.54
C LYS A 194 8.77 -0.50 -1.78
N GLN A 195 9.84 0.03 -1.18
CA GLN A 195 11.19 -0.51 -1.30
C GLN A 195 11.37 -1.75 -0.40
N HIS A 196 10.71 -1.77 0.76
CA HIS A 196 10.73 -2.91 1.67
C HIS A 196 9.82 -4.05 1.20
N MET A 197 8.62 -3.71 0.69
CA MET A 197 7.64 -4.68 0.19
C MET A 197 6.99 -4.15 -1.09
N ASP A 198 7.31 -4.79 -2.22
CA ASP A 198 6.76 -4.44 -3.52
C ASP A 198 5.36 -5.08 -3.75
N ASP A 199 4.72 -4.67 -4.85
CA ASP A 199 3.38 -5.14 -5.20
C ASP A 199 3.33 -6.65 -5.45
N ALA A 200 4.41 -7.27 -5.96
CA ALA A 200 4.47 -8.71 -6.19
C ALA A 200 4.50 -9.51 -4.88
N LEU A 201 5.26 -9.04 -3.90
CA LEU A 201 5.33 -9.67 -2.58
C LEU A 201 3.98 -9.56 -1.84
N TRP A 202 3.31 -8.41 -1.93
CA TRP A 202 1.97 -8.24 -1.40
C TRP A 202 0.95 -9.15 -2.07
N HIS A 203 1.07 -9.39 -3.38
CA HIS A 203 0.22 -10.36 -4.06
C HIS A 203 0.41 -11.79 -3.51
N GLN A 204 1.66 -12.20 -3.29
CA GLN A 204 1.96 -13.49 -2.68
C GLN A 204 1.38 -13.61 -1.26
N PHE A 205 1.46 -12.55 -0.46
CA PHE A 205 0.83 -12.49 0.86
C PHE A 205 -0.70 -12.61 0.76
N ALA A 206 -1.33 -11.92 -0.19
CA ALA A 206 -2.77 -12.00 -0.40
C ALA A 206 -3.25 -13.41 -0.75
N LEU A 207 -2.43 -14.20 -1.46
CA LEU A 207 -2.73 -15.60 -1.78
C LEU A 207 -2.46 -16.56 -0.61
N LEU A 208 -1.52 -16.23 0.28
CA LEU A 208 -1.06 -17.12 1.33
C LEU A 208 -1.81 -16.95 2.64
N ILE A 209 -1.92 -15.73 3.13
CA ILE A 209 -2.39 -15.38 4.48
C ILE A 209 -3.79 -15.92 4.79
N PRO A 210 -4.78 -15.86 3.87
CA PRO A 210 -6.13 -16.39 4.15
C PRO A 210 -6.16 -17.90 4.41
N SER A 211 -5.10 -18.62 4.06
CA SER A 211 -5.00 -20.08 4.27
C SER A 211 -4.13 -20.48 5.48
N LEU A 212 -3.63 -19.52 6.25
CA LEU A 212 -2.80 -19.76 7.42
C LEU A 212 -3.63 -19.66 8.72
N ASP A 213 -3.26 -20.46 9.73
CA ASP A 213 -3.80 -20.30 11.07
C ASP A 213 -3.33 -18.99 11.73
N LEU A 214 -4.00 -18.60 12.81
CA LEU A 214 -3.77 -17.33 13.48
C LEU A 214 -2.33 -17.18 14.01
N SER A 215 -1.72 -18.25 14.50
CA SER A 215 -0.37 -18.25 15.05
C SER A 215 0.68 -18.06 13.95
N THR A 216 0.46 -18.70 12.82
CA THR A 216 1.30 -18.53 11.62
C THR A 216 1.12 -17.13 11.03
N ARG A 217 -0.11 -16.60 10.99
CA ARG A 217 -0.37 -15.19 10.59
C ARG A 217 0.40 -14.22 11.49
N ALA A 218 0.42 -14.43 12.81
CA ALA A 218 1.20 -13.60 13.73
C ALA A 218 2.68 -13.59 13.37
N SER A 219 3.23 -14.76 13.00
CA SER A 219 4.62 -14.88 12.54
C SER A 219 4.88 -14.15 11.21
N VAL A 220 3.91 -14.18 10.28
CA VAL A 220 3.99 -13.42 9.01
C VAL A 220 3.95 -11.93 9.28
N TRP A 221 2.98 -11.47 10.07
CA TRP A 221 2.82 -10.05 10.37
C TRP A 221 3.98 -9.48 11.19
N SER A 222 4.65 -10.32 12.02
CA SER A 222 5.81 -9.89 12.82
C SER A 222 6.93 -9.29 11.97
N LEU A 223 7.05 -9.68 10.70
CA LEU A 223 8.03 -9.16 9.76
C LEU A 223 7.85 -7.65 9.53
N LEU A 224 6.61 -7.16 9.58
CA LEU A 224 6.32 -5.74 9.37
C LEU A 224 6.84 -4.87 10.50
N TRP A 225 6.95 -5.40 11.70
CA TRP A 225 7.49 -4.72 12.89
C TRP A 225 8.78 -5.31 13.43
N GLY A 226 9.60 -5.86 12.52
CA GLY A 226 10.97 -6.29 12.83
C GLY A 226 11.06 -7.44 13.83
N GLU A 227 10.06 -8.33 13.82
CA GLU A 227 9.96 -9.52 14.66
C GLU A 227 9.98 -9.23 16.17
N GLN A 228 9.52 -8.04 16.59
CA GLN A 228 9.42 -7.73 18.01
C GLN A 228 8.42 -8.65 18.69
N GLN A 229 8.92 -9.45 19.63
CA GLN A 229 8.15 -10.48 20.30
C GLN A 229 6.97 -9.91 21.10
N GLU A 230 7.17 -8.81 21.82
CA GLU A 230 6.11 -8.15 22.59
C GLU A 230 4.95 -7.69 21.70
N LEU A 231 5.25 -7.01 20.58
CA LEU A 231 4.23 -6.58 19.63
C LEU A 231 3.50 -7.76 19.00
N THR A 232 4.23 -8.82 18.67
CA THR A 232 3.65 -10.03 18.08
C THR A 232 2.71 -10.72 19.06
N GLN A 233 3.08 -10.84 20.33
CA GLN A 233 2.23 -11.41 21.38
C GLN A 233 1.00 -10.54 21.66
N GLN A 234 1.16 -9.21 21.69
CA GLN A 234 0.03 -8.27 21.83
C GLN A 234 -0.95 -8.40 20.66
N TRP A 235 -0.42 -8.43 19.41
CA TRP A 235 -1.26 -8.63 18.23
C TRP A 235 -2.02 -9.94 18.31
N LEU A 236 -1.35 -11.05 18.64
CA LEU A 236 -1.95 -12.38 18.73
C LEU A 236 -3.05 -12.43 19.80
N LYS A 237 -2.83 -11.81 20.98
CA LYS A 237 -3.82 -11.71 22.05
C LYS A 237 -5.09 -11.00 21.55
N LEU A 238 -4.94 -9.86 20.87
CA LEU A 238 -6.06 -9.08 20.35
C LEU A 238 -6.78 -9.81 19.21
N ALA A 239 -6.04 -10.46 18.33
CA ALA A 239 -6.58 -11.23 17.21
C ALA A 239 -7.37 -12.47 17.70
N HIS A 240 -6.95 -13.10 18.81
CA HIS A 240 -7.73 -14.17 19.45
C HIS A 240 -9.09 -13.68 19.94
N VAL A 241 -9.17 -12.47 20.50
CA VAL A 241 -10.45 -11.90 20.92
C VAL A 241 -11.35 -11.63 19.70
N LEU A 242 -10.81 -11.10 18.60
CA LEU A 242 -11.57 -10.95 17.35
C LEU A 242 -12.06 -12.31 16.81
N HIS A 243 -11.26 -13.36 16.94
CA HIS A 243 -11.69 -14.70 16.57
C HIS A 243 -12.84 -15.22 17.46
N GLN A 244 -12.82 -14.93 18.78
CA GLN A 244 -13.91 -15.27 19.69
C GLN A 244 -15.24 -14.56 19.35
N THR A 245 -15.18 -13.35 18.78
CA THR A 245 -16.36 -12.65 18.26
C THR A 245 -16.89 -13.24 16.95
N SER A 246 -16.37 -14.37 16.49
CA SER A 246 -16.63 -14.92 15.13
C SER A 246 -16.36 -13.89 14.00
N HIS A 247 -15.40 -13.02 14.22
CA HIS A 247 -15.03 -11.91 13.31
C HIS A 247 -16.16 -10.91 13.04
N ALA A 248 -17.17 -10.86 13.92
CA ALA A 248 -18.22 -9.86 13.84
C ALA A 248 -17.64 -8.46 14.01
N THR A 249 -18.02 -7.57 13.11
CA THR A 249 -17.58 -6.16 13.13
C THR A 249 -18.51 -5.26 13.94
N LEU A 250 -19.64 -5.78 14.39
CA LEU A 250 -20.64 -5.07 15.17
C LEU A 250 -20.96 -5.87 16.45
N LEU A 251 -20.95 -5.18 17.59
CA LEU A 251 -21.35 -5.75 18.86
C LEU A 251 -22.52 -4.97 19.46
N ALA A 252 -23.43 -5.69 20.07
CA ALA A 252 -24.39 -5.12 21.01
C ALA A 252 -23.83 -5.19 22.44
N ALA A 253 -23.86 -4.07 23.15
CA ALA A 253 -23.21 -3.92 24.44
C ALA A 253 -24.14 -3.29 25.47
N PRO A 254 -23.96 -3.60 26.79
CA PRO A 254 -24.78 -3.07 27.85
C PRO A 254 -24.44 -1.58 28.10
N LEU A 255 -25.47 -0.84 28.56
CA LEU A 255 -25.33 0.58 28.86
C LEU A 255 -24.34 0.84 30.03
N SER A 256 -24.08 -0.14 30.87
CA SER A 256 -23.13 -0.05 31.99
C SER A 256 -21.69 0.25 31.56
N LEU A 257 -21.33 0.06 30.27
CA LEU A 257 -20.04 0.51 29.73
C LEU A 257 -19.88 2.03 29.72
N LEU A 258 -20.99 2.79 29.65
CA LEU A 258 -20.98 4.26 29.56
C LEU A 258 -21.47 4.94 30.81
N VAL A 259 -22.49 4.36 31.43
CA VAL A 259 -23.18 4.97 32.57
C VAL A 259 -23.47 3.88 33.61
N ASP A 260 -23.14 4.15 34.86
CA ASP A 260 -23.43 3.24 35.97
C ASP A 260 -24.94 3.22 36.37
N ASN A 261 -25.28 2.42 37.35
CA ASN A 261 -26.66 2.28 37.82
C ASN A 261 -27.22 3.57 38.46
N PHE A 262 -26.36 4.51 38.83
CA PHE A 262 -26.75 5.78 39.45
C PHE A 262 -26.82 6.92 38.43
N GLY A 263 -26.51 6.64 37.14
CA GLY A 263 -26.49 7.64 36.07
C GLY A 263 -25.19 8.43 36.03
N LEU A 264 -24.14 7.95 36.69
CA LEU A 264 -22.80 8.56 36.64
C LEU A 264 -21.97 7.93 35.50
N PRO A 265 -20.98 8.67 34.95
CA PRO A 265 -20.11 8.14 33.93
C PRO A 265 -19.33 6.92 34.40
N SER A 266 -19.37 5.85 33.64
CA SER A 266 -18.53 4.67 33.86
C SER A 266 -17.10 4.97 33.43
N GLU A 267 -16.12 4.65 34.27
CA GLU A 267 -14.71 4.85 33.96
C GLU A 267 -14.19 3.72 33.06
N GLY A 268 -13.19 4.05 32.23
CA GLY A 268 -12.33 3.07 31.60
C GLY A 268 -12.63 2.74 30.15
N PHE A 269 -13.88 2.76 29.67
CA PHE A 269 -14.18 2.36 28.30
C PHE A 269 -13.80 3.42 27.25
N LEU A 270 -14.20 4.67 27.46
CA LEU A 270 -13.93 5.74 26.47
C LEU A 270 -12.49 6.23 26.47
N THR A 271 -11.81 6.17 27.63
CA THR A 271 -10.51 6.81 27.85
C THR A 271 -9.37 5.83 28.13
N HIS A 272 -9.62 4.53 28.13
CA HIS A 272 -8.63 3.52 28.47
C HIS A 272 -7.48 3.50 27.46
N GLY A 273 -6.25 3.62 27.96
CA GLY A 273 -5.04 3.66 27.16
C GLY A 273 -4.08 2.47 27.32
N ALA A 274 -4.26 1.62 28.34
CA ALA A 274 -3.33 0.52 28.63
C ALA A 274 -3.97 -0.85 28.44
N LEU A 275 -3.37 -1.71 27.63
CA LEU A 275 -3.78 -3.10 27.35
C LEU A 275 -3.41 -4.09 28.47
N THR A 276 -2.97 -3.62 29.64
CA THR A 276 -2.31 -4.47 30.65
C THR A 276 -2.82 -4.26 32.07
N ALA A 277 -4.10 -3.93 32.24
CA ALA A 277 -4.66 -3.94 33.60
C ALA A 277 -4.79 -5.38 34.10
N PRO A 278 -4.14 -5.79 35.21
CA PRO A 278 -4.17 -7.17 35.68
C PRO A 278 -5.53 -7.61 36.23
N GLU A 279 -6.48 -6.71 36.46
CA GLU A 279 -7.82 -6.94 36.96
C GLU A 279 -8.87 -6.16 36.12
N ALA A 280 -8.86 -6.37 34.79
CA ALA A 280 -9.82 -5.71 33.94
C ALA A 280 -11.22 -6.28 34.17
N GLN A 281 -12.20 -5.40 34.39
CA GLN A 281 -13.60 -5.77 34.45
C GLN A 281 -14.03 -6.37 33.10
N GLU A 282 -14.76 -7.49 33.13
CA GLU A 282 -15.31 -8.12 31.92
C GLU A 282 -16.68 -7.55 31.57
N ALA A 283 -16.93 -7.37 30.28
CA ALA A 283 -18.22 -6.98 29.74
C ALA A 283 -18.83 -8.13 28.94
N LEU A 284 -20.10 -8.42 29.23
CA LEU A 284 -20.92 -9.37 28.46
C LEU A 284 -21.45 -8.65 27.22
N LEU A 285 -21.28 -9.27 26.03
CA LEU A 285 -21.55 -8.65 24.73
C LEU A 285 -22.18 -9.66 23.79
N HIS A 286 -22.97 -9.19 22.83
CA HIS A 286 -23.50 -10.02 21.75
C HIS A 286 -22.91 -9.59 20.42
N PRO A 287 -22.13 -10.44 19.76
CA PRO A 287 -21.70 -10.19 18.37
C PRO A 287 -22.91 -10.22 17.42
N ILE A 288 -22.88 -9.35 16.40
CA ILE A 288 -23.92 -9.26 15.38
C ILE A 288 -23.25 -9.52 14.02
N SER A 289 -23.70 -10.57 13.33
CA SER A 289 -23.24 -10.90 11.98
C SER A 289 -24.44 -11.06 11.05
N ASP A 290 -24.38 -10.40 9.89
CA ASP A 290 -25.46 -10.42 8.87
C ASP A 290 -26.87 -10.10 9.39
N GLY A 291 -26.94 -9.35 10.50
CA GLY A 291 -28.21 -8.98 11.17
C GLY A 291 -28.62 -9.93 12.28
N ASP A 292 -28.00 -11.10 12.41
CA ASP A 292 -28.27 -12.06 13.45
C ASP A 292 -27.44 -11.80 14.72
N VAL A 293 -28.07 -11.91 15.90
CA VAL A 293 -27.41 -11.79 17.18
C VAL A 293 -26.83 -13.15 17.57
N LEU A 294 -25.51 -13.21 17.74
CA LEU A 294 -24.81 -14.43 18.13
C LEU A 294 -24.81 -14.63 19.66
N ASN A 295 -24.31 -15.79 20.10
CA ASN A 295 -24.17 -16.10 21.51
C ASN A 295 -23.34 -15.05 22.26
N ALA A 296 -23.73 -14.79 23.50
CA ALA A 296 -23.03 -13.86 24.38
C ALA A 296 -21.58 -14.30 24.63
N ILE A 297 -20.68 -13.34 24.63
CA ILE A 297 -19.26 -13.53 24.94
C ILE A 297 -18.84 -12.53 26.01
N SER A 298 -17.84 -12.89 26.81
CA SER A 298 -17.25 -11.98 27.79
C SER A 298 -15.89 -11.50 27.30
N ILE A 299 -15.67 -10.18 27.31
CA ILE A 299 -14.41 -9.54 26.87
C ILE A 299 -13.96 -8.54 27.95
N PRO A 300 -12.67 -8.53 28.34
CA PRO A 300 -12.11 -7.49 29.20
C PRO A 300 -12.32 -6.09 28.61
N VAL A 301 -12.78 -5.15 29.45
CA VAL A 301 -13.17 -3.80 29.01
C VAL A 301 -12.01 -3.03 28.36
N ASP A 302 -10.77 -3.23 28.84
CA ASP A 302 -9.58 -2.62 28.26
C ASP A 302 -9.30 -3.09 26.83
N ILE A 303 -9.43 -4.40 26.59
CA ILE A 303 -9.30 -5.00 25.25
C ILE A 303 -10.45 -4.55 24.35
N LEU A 304 -11.67 -4.57 24.88
CA LEU A 304 -12.86 -4.09 24.16
C LEU A 304 -12.70 -2.63 23.74
N ALA A 305 -12.29 -1.75 24.65
CA ALA A 305 -12.04 -0.34 24.38
C ALA A 305 -10.99 -0.15 23.29
N PHE A 306 -9.93 -0.97 23.29
CA PHE A 306 -8.90 -0.93 22.26
C PHE A 306 -9.39 -1.43 20.91
N LEU A 307 -10.15 -2.53 20.87
CA LEU A 307 -10.67 -3.13 19.63
C LEU A 307 -11.88 -2.35 19.08
N THR A 308 -12.54 -1.51 19.87
CA THR A 308 -13.64 -0.67 19.39
C THR A 308 -13.10 0.52 18.63
N ARG A 309 -13.39 0.61 17.32
CA ARG A 309 -13.03 1.75 16.48
C ARG A 309 -14.05 2.87 16.55
N GLU A 310 -15.33 2.55 16.69
CA GLU A 310 -16.42 3.53 16.69
C GLU A 310 -17.55 3.09 17.63
N LEU A 311 -18.00 4.02 18.47
CA LEU A 311 -19.23 3.90 19.26
C LEU A 311 -20.34 4.69 18.55
N VAL A 312 -21.50 4.09 18.34
CA VAL A 312 -22.64 4.74 17.70
C VAL A 312 -23.67 5.15 18.77
N LEU A 313 -23.97 6.43 18.83
CA LEU A 313 -24.92 7.03 19.78
C LEU A 313 -26.08 7.69 19.02
N PRO A 314 -27.32 7.24 19.22
CA PRO A 314 -28.50 7.92 18.69
C PRO A 314 -28.70 9.28 19.36
N VAL A 315 -29.01 10.33 18.58
CA VAL A 315 -29.31 11.68 19.05
C VAL A 315 -30.75 12.07 18.72
N GLU A 316 -31.39 12.86 19.62
CA GLU A 316 -32.77 13.32 19.42
C GLU A 316 -32.90 14.36 18.31
N GLY A 317 -31.88 15.18 18.10
CA GLY A 317 -31.88 16.25 17.12
C GLY A 317 -30.54 16.40 16.42
N CYS A 318 -30.59 16.79 15.17
CA CYS A 318 -29.43 17.27 14.43
C CYS A 318 -29.94 18.39 13.52
N VAL A 319 -29.22 19.52 13.46
CA VAL A 319 -29.64 20.68 12.69
C VAL A 319 -29.61 20.40 11.19
N ILE A 320 -28.79 19.45 10.75
CA ILE A 320 -28.70 19.01 9.37
C ILE A 320 -29.36 17.63 9.27
N ASP A 321 -30.42 17.52 8.47
CA ASP A 321 -31.15 16.28 8.31
C ASP A 321 -30.34 15.23 7.54
N ASN A 322 -30.47 13.97 7.97
CA ASN A 322 -29.84 12.81 7.34
C ASN A 322 -28.29 12.89 7.23
N VAL A 323 -27.65 13.53 8.20
CA VAL A 323 -26.19 13.63 8.29
C VAL A 323 -25.73 13.15 9.66
N ASP A 324 -24.79 12.23 9.68
CA ASP A 324 -24.11 11.79 10.90
C ASP A 324 -22.99 12.75 11.26
N ILE A 325 -22.78 12.96 12.56
CA ILE A 325 -21.61 13.68 13.05
C ILE A 325 -20.66 12.69 13.71
N ILE A 326 -19.38 12.73 13.30
CA ILE A 326 -18.35 11.79 13.80
C ILE A 326 -17.29 12.61 14.54
N ASP A 327 -17.18 12.40 15.84
CA ASP A 327 -16.06 12.93 16.63
C ASP A 327 -14.87 11.98 16.51
N ILE A 328 -13.82 12.43 15.79
CA ILE A 328 -12.60 11.66 15.55
C ILE A 328 -11.51 12.14 16.52
N PRO A 329 -10.97 11.24 17.36
CA PRO A 329 -9.94 11.64 18.32
C PRO A 329 -8.65 12.05 17.58
N ALA A 330 -8.04 13.13 18.05
CA ALA A 330 -6.73 13.55 17.58
C ALA A 330 -5.62 12.97 18.47
N LEU A 331 -4.40 12.97 17.93
CA LEU A 331 -3.21 12.50 18.64
C LEU A 331 -2.97 13.36 19.88
N SER A 332 -3.04 12.77 21.08
CA SER A 332 -2.73 13.45 22.36
C SER A 332 -1.34 13.06 22.83
N ASP A 333 -0.56 14.04 23.31
CA ASP A 333 0.76 13.81 23.90
C ASP A 333 0.72 13.62 25.44
N ASP A 334 -0.44 13.75 26.07
CA ASP A 334 -0.59 13.79 27.53
C ASP A 334 -0.47 12.39 28.18
N GLY A 335 0.70 11.75 28.02
CA GLY A 335 1.00 10.48 28.69
C GLY A 335 0.29 9.25 28.11
N ALA A 336 -0.40 9.39 26.97
CA ALA A 336 -1.06 8.27 26.29
C ALA A 336 -0.04 7.23 25.81
N SER A 337 -0.41 5.95 25.96
CA SER A 337 0.45 4.85 25.47
C SER A 337 0.69 4.98 23.96
N LEU A 338 1.84 4.47 23.49
CA LEU A 338 2.16 4.48 22.07
C LEU A 338 1.12 3.72 21.21
N MET A 339 0.43 2.74 21.79
CA MET A 339 -0.66 2.03 21.12
C MET A 339 -1.91 2.89 20.99
N THR A 340 -2.24 3.69 22.01
CA THR A 340 -3.35 4.66 21.94
C THR A 340 -3.06 5.75 20.90
N GLN A 341 -1.83 6.28 20.89
CA GLN A 341 -1.41 7.24 19.88
C GLN A 341 -1.49 6.66 18.46
N ALA A 342 -1.05 5.41 18.29
CA ALA A 342 -1.15 4.69 17.01
C ALA A 342 -2.61 4.53 16.57
N LYS A 343 -3.51 4.23 17.50
CA LYS A 343 -4.94 4.09 17.21
C LYS A 343 -5.55 5.41 16.75
N CYS A 344 -5.24 6.54 17.39
CA CYS A 344 -5.71 7.86 16.96
C CYS A 344 -5.22 8.21 15.54
N LEU A 345 -3.95 7.93 15.23
CA LEU A 345 -3.41 8.13 13.88
C LEU A 345 -4.11 7.22 12.86
N TRP A 346 -4.26 5.95 13.22
CA TRP A 346 -4.91 4.97 12.35
C TRP A 346 -6.37 5.33 12.10
N LEU A 347 -7.12 5.82 13.09
CA LEU A 347 -8.53 6.20 12.95
C LEU A 347 -8.73 7.24 11.83
N LEU A 348 -7.95 8.30 11.80
CA LEU A 348 -8.05 9.31 10.73
C LEU A 348 -7.75 8.69 9.36
N GLU A 349 -6.71 7.86 9.26
CA GLU A 349 -6.36 7.14 8.05
C GLU A 349 -7.44 6.12 7.64
N HIS A 350 -8.03 5.43 8.61
CA HIS A 350 -9.16 4.53 8.38
C HIS A 350 -10.34 5.27 7.74
N TYR A 351 -10.77 6.40 8.32
CA TYR A 351 -11.86 7.20 7.75
C TYR A 351 -11.53 7.75 6.36
N ARG A 352 -10.27 8.15 6.13
CA ARG A 352 -9.79 8.53 4.80
C ARG A 352 -9.97 7.38 3.79
N GLN A 353 -9.55 6.17 4.17
CA GLN A 353 -9.67 5.00 3.31
C GLN A 353 -11.12 4.60 3.05
N GLN A 354 -12.01 4.80 4.02
CA GLN A 354 -13.44 4.56 3.86
C GLN A 354 -14.19 5.69 3.11
N LEU A 355 -13.51 6.75 2.72
CA LEU A 355 -14.10 7.95 2.07
C LEU A 355 -15.20 8.61 2.91
N GLN A 356 -15.10 8.48 4.20
CA GLN A 356 -15.93 9.12 5.23
C GLN A 356 -15.03 9.91 6.19
N PRO A 357 -15.50 11.01 6.76
CA PRO A 357 -16.73 11.73 6.45
C PRO A 357 -16.67 12.44 5.08
N ASP A 358 -17.81 12.98 4.63
CA ASP A 358 -17.91 13.77 3.40
C ASP A 358 -17.21 15.12 3.55
N VAL A 359 -17.30 15.71 4.73
CA VAL A 359 -16.59 16.93 5.11
C VAL A 359 -15.85 16.69 6.43
N LEU A 360 -14.55 16.96 6.45
CA LEU A 360 -13.73 16.95 7.65
C LEU A 360 -13.54 18.39 8.17
N VAL A 361 -14.06 18.64 9.36
CA VAL A 361 -13.93 19.92 10.05
C VAL A 361 -12.77 19.87 11.04
N ILE A 362 -11.79 20.74 10.85
CA ILE A 362 -10.58 20.80 11.66
C ILE A 362 -10.74 21.79 12.81
N CYS A 363 -10.53 21.32 14.03
CA CYS A 363 -10.56 22.08 15.30
C CYS A 363 -9.18 22.04 15.92
N ASN A 364 -8.24 22.84 15.47
CA ASN A 364 -6.83 22.82 15.80
C ASN A 364 -6.16 21.47 15.45
N ALA A 365 -5.39 21.44 14.39
CA ALA A 365 -4.77 20.20 13.88
C ALA A 365 -3.57 19.77 14.72
N THR A 366 -2.89 20.71 15.39
CA THR A 366 -1.70 20.43 16.18
C THR A 366 -1.73 21.15 17.51
N ALA A 367 -1.22 20.48 18.55
CA ALA A 367 -0.98 21.09 19.86
C ALA A 367 0.48 21.59 19.99
N HIS A 368 1.43 21.03 19.22
CA HIS A 368 2.85 21.31 19.32
C HIS A 368 3.53 21.41 17.96
N HIS A 369 4.57 22.25 17.86
CA HIS A 369 5.36 22.46 16.63
C HIS A 369 5.94 21.19 16.03
N GLN A 370 6.33 20.22 16.85
CA GLN A 370 6.91 18.95 16.36
C GLN A 370 5.93 18.10 15.56
N GLN A 371 4.62 18.28 15.76
CA GLN A 371 3.58 17.53 15.08
C GLN A 371 3.13 18.17 13.75
N THR A 372 3.53 19.41 13.48
CA THR A 372 3.08 20.19 12.32
C THR A 372 3.28 19.47 11.00
N ALA A 373 4.49 18.96 10.73
CA ALA A 373 4.80 18.28 9.46
C ALA A 373 4.01 16.97 9.29
N LYS A 374 3.75 16.26 10.40
CA LYS A 374 2.98 15.02 10.39
C LYS A 374 1.50 15.29 10.13
N ALA A 375 0.91 16.24 10.83
CA ALA A 375 -0.47 16.66 10.62
C ALA A 375 -0.67 17.18 9.19
N ALA A 376 0.24 18.00 8.67
CA ALA A 376 0.19 18.50 7.30
C ALA A 376 0.21 17.36 6.28
N ARG A 377 1.10 16.38 6.43
CA ARG A 377 1.18 15.23 5.52
C ARG A 377 -0.10 14.40 5.55
N THR A 378 -0.63 14.13 6.74
CA THR A 378 -1.88 13.37 6.88
C THR A 378 -3.06 14.09 6.23
N LEU A 379 -3.19 15.40 6.44
CA LEU A 379 -4.25 16.20 5.83
C LEU A 379 -4.07 16.39 4.32
N GLN A 380 -2.84 16.50 3.82
CA GLN A 380 -2.56 16.47 2.37
C GLN A 380 -3.02 15.15 1.74
N ASN A 381 -2.71 14.02 2.39
CA ASN A 381 -3.18 12.71 1.93
C ASN A 381 -4.72 12.63 1.95
N TRP A 382 -5.34 13.16 3.01
CA TRP A 382 -6.80 13.26 3.08
C TRP A 382 -7.38 13.97 1.85
N VAL A 383 -6.92 15.19 1.58
CA VAL A 383 -7.38 15.98 0.45
C VAL A 383 -7.13 15.28 -0.89
N LYS A 384 -5.93 14.72 -1.08
CA LYS A 384 -5.53 14.07 -2.32
C LYS A 384 -6.40 12.85 -2.66
N GLU A 385 -6.76 12.06 -1.66
CA GLU A 385 -7.42 10.77 -1.90
C GLU A 385 -8.94 10.80 -1.77
N THR A 386 -9.47 11.77 -1.04
CA THR A 386 -10.93 11.86 -0.83
C THR A 386 -11.62 12.86 -1.75
N GLN A 387 -10.84 13.75 -2.40
CA GLN A 387 -11.40 14.85 -3.20
C GLN A 387 -10.81 14.85 -4.60
N PRO A 388 -11.65 14.80 -5.64
CA PRO A 388 -11.19 15.03 -7.00
C PRO A 388 -10.76 16.50 -7.17
N ALA A 389 -9.76 16.74 -8.02
CA ALA A 389 -9.35 18.08 -8.37
C ALA A 389 -10.35 18.68 -9.35
N GLU A 390 -11.40 19.30 -8.85
CA GLU A 390 -12.42 20.04 -9.62
C GLU A 390 -12.63 21.43 -9.06
N GLU A 391 -12.63 22.45 -9.92
CA GLU A 391 -12.82 23.85 -9.52
C GLU A 391 -14.23 24.16 -9.02
N SER A 392 -15.22 23.35 -9.38
CA SER A 392 -16.63 23.57 -9.02
C SER A 392 -17.09 22.79 -7.77
N ALA A 393 -16.22 22.01 -7.14
CA ALA A 393 -16.57 21.23 -5.96
C ALA A 393 -16.37 22.03 -4.68
N LEU A 394 -17.31 21.89 -3.74
CA LEU A 394 -17.11 22.41 -2.37
C LEU A 394 -15.97 21.63 -1.70
N PRO A 395 -15.05 22.31 -0.97
CA PRO A 395 -13.97 21.64 -0.31
C PRO A 395 -14.46 20.68 0.76
N GLY A 396 -13.95 19.45 0.79
CA GLY A 396 -14.26 18.45 1.83
C GLY A 396 -13.38 18.54 3.08
N LEU A 397 -12.51 19.55 3.17
CA LEU A 397 -11.73 19.88 4.34
C LEU A 397 -11.97 21.33 4.73
N VAL A 398 -12.41 21.57 5.97
CA VAL A 398 -12.77 22.89 6.45
C VAL A 398 -12.11 23.17 7.79
N TRP A 399 -11.43 24.31 7.90
CA TRP A 399 -10.93 24.82 9.15
C TRP A 399 -12.00 25.63 9.88
N ALA A 400 -12.44 25.16 11.05
CA ALA A 400 -13.39 25.88 11.88
C ALA A 400 -12.66 26.87 12.79
N ILE A 401 -13.02 28.15 12.70
CA ILE A 401 -12.58 29.19 13.62
C ILE A 401 -13.68 29.42 14.64
N THR A 402 -13.48 28.88 15.85
CA THR A 402 -14.43 28.97 16.97
C THR A 402 -13.92 29.93 18.03
N PRO A 403 -14.74 30.37 19.02
CA PRO A 403 -14.29 31.18 20.14
C PRO A 403 -13.21 30.51 21.01
N HIS A 404 -13.07 29.19 20.89
CA HIS A 404 -12.11 28.36 21.60
C HIS A 404 -10.82 28.09 20.80
N ASP A 405 -10.62 28.76 19.68
CA ASP A 405 -9.41 28.62 18.89
C ASP A 405 -8.19 29.12 19.67
N ALA A 406 -7.09 28.34 19.63
CA ALA A 406 -5.86 28.62 20.37
C ALA A 406 -5.28 30.01 20.06
N ARG A 407 -5.52 30.57 18.85
CA ARG A 407 -5.09 31.91 18.47
C ARG A 407 -5.65 33.01 19.38
N PHE A 408 -6.85 32.83 19.95
CA PHE A 408 -7.48 33.80 20.83
C PHE A 408 -7.03 33.65 22.29
N THR A 409 -6.65 32.44 22.71
CA THR A 409 -6.29 32.14 24.10
C THR A 409 -4.79 32.23 24.32
N THR A 410 -3.97 31.63 23.46
CA THR A 410 -2.51 31.54 23.62
C THR A 410 -1.72 32.50 22.72
N LYS A 411 -2.40 33.19 21.78
CA LYS A 411 -1.79 34.01 20.71
C LYS A 411 -0.85 33.21 19.79
N GLN A 412 -0.90 31.89 19.84
CA GLN A 412 -0.11 31.01 18.99
C GLN A 412 -1.02 30.38 17.94
N ASN A 413 -0.67 30.53 16.68
CA ASN A 413 -1.35 29.86 15.56
C ASN A 413 -0.45 28.71 15.07
N LEU A 414 -0.49 27.57 15.78
CA LEU A 414 0.29 26.39 15.42
C LEU A 414 -0.17 25.75 14.10
N ASP A 415 -1.41 26.02 13.70
CA ASP A 415 -2.00 25.48 12.48
C ASP A 415 -1.62 26.24 11.21
N GLU A 416 -1.07 27.46 11.33
CA GLU A 416 -0.70 28.29 10.18
C GLU A 416 0.29 27.57 9.24
N ALA A 417 1.29 26.92 9.81
CA ALA A 417 2.26 26.15 9.03
C ALA A 417 1.63 24.91 8.35
N VAL A 418 0.65 24.27 8.99
CA VAL A 418 -0.12 23.17 8.36
C VAL A 418 -0.94 23.69 7.19
N GLN A 419 -1.66 24.79 7.39
CA GLN A 419 -2.48 25.42 6.36
C GLN A 419 -1.63 25.87 5.16
N HIS A 420 -0.45 26.44 5.42
CA HIS A 420 0.48 26.84 4.37
C HIS A 420 0.94 25.66 3.51
N LEU A 421 1.16 24.49 4.12
CA LEU A 421 1.57 23.27 3.41
C LEU A 421 0.42 22.63 2.60
N LEU A 422 -0.83 22.88 2.95
CA LEU A 422 -2.01 22.43 2.18
C LEU A 422 -2.21 23.21 0.86
N GLY A 423 -1.52 24.33 0.68
CA GLY A 423 -1.63 25.21 -0.48
C GLY A 423 -2.75 26.25 -0.34
N GLN A 424 -3.15 26.87 -1.44
CA GLN A 424 -4.13 27.95 -1.46
C GLN A 424 -5.53 27.45 -1.04
N PRO A 425 -6.25 28.16 -0.14
CA PRO A 425 -7.63 27.82 0.19
C PRO A 425 -8.57 28.07 -0.99
N GLY A 426 -9.69 27.35 -1.01
CA GLY A 426 -10.79 27.56 -1.96
C GLY A 426 -11.11 26.34 -2.83
N LEU A 427 -10.13 25.59 -3.34
CA LEU A 427 -10.38 24.44 -4.21
C LEU A 427 -10.58 23.13 -3.45
N ARG A 428 -9.76 22.88 -2.45
CA ARG A 428 -9.72 21.60 -1.74
C ARG A 428 -9.93 21.71 -0.24
N TRP A 429 -9.64 22.87 0.31
CA TRP A 429 -9.85 23.19 1.71
C TRP A 429 -10.25 24.65 1.86
N GLY A 430 -10.90 25.00 2.98
CA GLY A 430 -11.34 26.35 3.27
C GLY A 430 -11.44 26.62 4.76
N THR A 431 -11.74 27.84 5.12
CA THR A 431 -11.97 28.27 6.51
C THR A 431 -13.40 28.76 6.68
N LEU A 432 -14.04 28.33 7.77
CA LEU A 432 -15.37 28.82 8.16
C LEU A 432 -15.31 29.38 9.57
N GLN A 433 -15.96 30.51 9.79
CA GLN A 433 -16.11 31.12 11.11
C GLN A 433 -17.35 30.59 11.81
N ALA A 434 -17.22 30.31 13.11
CA ALA A 434 -18.27 29.90 14.01
C ALA A 434 -18.11 30.64 15.36
N LEU A 435 -17.92 31.97 15.29
CA LEU A 435 -17.61 32.80 16.44
C LEU A 435 -18.85 33.27 17.20
N ASP A 436 -19.96 33.41 16.52
CA ASP A 436 -21.25 33.83 17.04
C ASP A 436 -22.39 33.06 16.35
N SER A 437 -23.61 33.30 16.78
CA SER A 437 -24.79 32.61 16.25
C SER A 437 -24.99 32.85 14.74
N HIS A 438 -24.63 33.99 14.22
CA HIS A 438 -24.79 34.32 12.80
C HIS A 438 -23.74 33.57 11.94
N SER A 439 -22.49 33.61 12.33
CA SER A 439 -21.42 32.89 11.63
C SER A 439 -21.60 31.36 11.76
N MET A 440 -22.11 30.89 12.90
CA MET A 440 -22.48 29.48 13.09
C MET A 440 -23.60 29.07 12.14
N GLN A 441 -24.66 29.89 12.00
CA GLN A 441 -25.75 29.60 11.07
C GLN A 441 -25.24 29.50 9.61
N ARG A 442 -24.35 30.39 9.20
CA ARG A 442 -23.72 30.34 7.88
C ARG A 442 -22.85 29.07 7.69
N MET A 443 -22.13 28.67 8.73
CA MET A 443 -21.37 27.42 8.70
C MET A 443 -22.30 26.20 8.54
N ILE A 444 -23.41 26.16 9.27
CA ILE A 444 -24.42 25.10 9.18
C ILE A 444 -25.01 25.04 7.76
N GLU A 445 -25.38 26.18 7.20
CA GLU A 445 -25.91 26.25 5.83
C GLU A 445 -24.91 25.74 4.82
N TRP A 446 -23.64 26.13 4.95
CA TRP A 446 -22.57 25.64 4.09
C TRP A 446 -22.36 24.12 4.23
N LEU A 447 -22.28 23.59 5.48
CA LEU A 447 -22.16 22.16 5.74
C LEU A 447 -23.34 21.38 5.18
N SER A 448 -24.55 21.90 5.31
CA SER A 448 -25.76 21.31 4.72
C SER A 448 -25.65 21.19 3.20
N GLN A 449 -25.15 22.23 2.52
CA GLN A 449 -24.93 22.19 1.08
C GLN A 449 -23.83 21.20 0.69
N ALA A 450 -22.72 21.15 1.43
CA ALA A 450 -21.57 20.30 1.15
C ALA A 450 -21.89 18.79 1.35
N THR A 451 -22.82 18.48 2.25
CA THR A 451 -23.24 17.09 2.56
C THR A 451 -24.47 16.63 1.76
N LEU A 452 -24.98 17.47 0.83
CA LEU A 452 -26.08 17.04 -0.03
C LEU A 452 -25.77 15.73 -0.77
N PRO A 453 -26.73 14.81 -0.86
CA PRO A 453 -26.54 13.55 -1.58
C PRO A 453 -26.03 13.73 -3.01
N SER A 454 -26.48 14.79 -3.70
CA SER A 454 -26.03 15.13 -5.06
C SER A 454 -24.54 15.48 -5.14
N GLN A 455 -24.01 16.26 -4.19
CA GLN A 455 -22.59 16.61 -4.12
C GLN A 455 -21.74 15.38 -3.81
N ARG A 456 -22.18 14.57 -2.86
CA ARG A 456 -21.54 13.32 -2.52
C ARG A 456 -21.48 12.34 -3.70
N HIS A 457 -22.60 12.10 -4.38
CA HIS A 457 -22.67 11.24 -5.56
C HIS A 457 -21.71 11.74 -6.66
N LYS A 458 -21.71 13.06 -6.92
CA LYS A 458 -20.80 13.67 -7.90
C LYS A 458 -19.33 13.40 -7.53
N ARG A 459 -18.95 13.63 -6.26
CA ARG A 459 -17.59 13.39 -5.76
C ARG A 459 -17.17 11.92 -5.91
N LEU A 460 -17.99 11.00 -5.40
CA LEU A 460 -17.68 9.56 -5.41
C LEU A 460 -17.69 8.99 -6.83
N HIS A 461 -18.58 9.43 -7.69
CA HIS A 461 -18.61 9.03 -9.09
C HIS A 461 -17.34 9.49 -9.83
N LYS A 462 -16.88 10.70 -9.56
CA LYS A 462 -15.62 11.19 -10.13
C LYS A 462 -14.42 10.38 -9.68
N LEU A 463 -14.34 10.05 -8.38
CA LEU A 463 -13.28 9.17 -7.85
C LEU A 463 -13.33 7.80 -8.51
N LYS A 464 -14.52 7.25 -8.76
CA LYS A 464 -14.70 5.98 -9.47
C LYS A 464 -14.19 6.08 -10.91
N THR A 465 -14.51 7.14 -11.62
CA THR A 465 -14.05 7.40 -12.99
C THR A 465 -12.51 7.51 -13.06
N LEU A 466 -11.89 8.23 -12.12
CA LEU A 466 -10.42 8.32 -12.04
C LEU A 466 -9.78 6.96 -11.80
N LEU A 467 -10.34 6.16 -10.89
CA LEU A 467 -9.87 4.81 -10.64
C LEU A 467 -9.93 3.92 -11.89
N GLN A 468 -10.99 4.02 -12.67
CA GLN A 468 -11.15 3.29 -13.95
C GLN A 468 -10.13 3.75 -14.99
N GLN A 469 -9.86 5.06 -15.07
CA GLN A 469 -8.83 5.60 -15.95
C GLN A 469 -7.44 5.10 -15.56
N ASP A 470 -7.13 5.04 -14.25
CA ASP A 470 -5.87 4.50 -13.76
C ASP A 470 -5.72 3.01 -14.09
N GLN A 471 -6.81 2.22 -13.95
CA GLN A 471 -6.81 0.80 -14.35
C GLN A 471 -6.61 0.63 -15.87
N ALA A 472 -7.28 1.44 -16.67
CA ALA A 472 -7.11 1.41 -18.13
C ALA A 472 -5.67 1.77 -18.53
N ALA A 473 -5.11 2.81 -17.90
CA ALA A 473 -3.71 3.22 -18.12
C ALA A 473 -2.71 2.12 -17.72
N LEU A 474 -2.99 1.38 -16.63
CA LEU A 474 -2.17 0.25 -16.20
C LEU A 474 -2.14 -0.88 -17.23
N MET A 475 -3.25 -1.11 -17.93
CA MET A 475 -3.38 -2.17 -18.93
C MET A 475 -2.99 -1.74 -20.35
N GLN A 476 -2.81 -0.45 -20.59
CA GLN A 476 -2.48 0.11 -21.90
C GLN A 476 -1.28 -0.54 -22.60
N PRO A 477 -0.15 -0.86 -21.92
CA PRO A 477 1.00 -1.51 -22.55
C PRO A 477 0.68 -2.88 -23.19
N TYR A 478 -0.37 -3.54 -22.71
CA TYR A 478 -0.78 -4.87 -23.20
C TYR A 478 -1.88 -4.82 -24.27
N LEU A 479 -2.50 -3.66 -24.48
CA LEU A 479 -3.52 -3.43 -25.51
C LEU A 479 -2.93 -3.17 -26.89
N ALA A 480 -1.90 -2.38 -26.95
CA ALA A 480 -1.37 -1.94 -28.22
C ALA A 480 -0.60 -3.07 -28.91
N PRO A 481 -0.97 -3.46 -30.15
CA PRO A 481 0.07 -3.86 -31.05
C PRO A 481 1.00 -2.67 -31.15
N VAL A 482 2.28 -2.89 -30.99
CA VAL A 482 3.28 -1.84 -31.07
C VAL A 482 3.30 -1.27 -32.49
N THR A 483 2.32 -0.43 -32.80
CA THR A 483 2.19 0.33 -34.04
C THR A 483 2.62 1.77 -33.86
N GLN A 484 3.61 1.99 -33.00
CA GLN A 484 4.38 3.23 -33.11
C GLN A 484 5.11 3.19 -34.44
N ASP A 485 5.04 4.28 -35.20
CA ASP A 485 5.77 4.41 -36.46
C ASP A 485 7.26 4.04 -36.24
N ALA A 486 7.80 3.21 -37.11
CA ALA A 486 9.21 2.82 -37.02
C ALA A 486 10.16 4.03 -36.99
N GLY A 487 9.71 5.15 -37.56
CA GLY A 487 10.42 6.46 -37.51
C GLY A 487 10.42 7.06 -36.09
N GLU A 488 9.30 7.04 -35.39
CA GLU A 488 9.23 7.55 -34.00
C GLU A 488 10.10 6.73 -33.05
N ARG A 489 10.09 5.42 -33.17
CA ARG A 489 10.94 4.54 -32.34
C ARG A 489 12.42 4.75 -32.60
N ARG A 490 12.81 4.97 -33.86
CA ARG A 490 14.19 5.32 -34.20
C ARG A 490 14.60 6.64 -33.56
N SER A 491 13.73 7.64 -33.65
CA SER A 491 13.95 8.94 -33.01
C SER A 491 14.08 8.83 -31.49
N GLN A 492 13.24 8.01 -30.84
CA GLN A 492 13.33 7.74 -29.41
C GLN A 492 14.64 7.03 -29.04
N ALA A 493 15.07 6.02 -29.82
CA ALA A 493 16.33 5.34 -29.61
C ALA A 493 17.54 6.28 -29.78
N GLU A 494 17.51 7.18 -30.76
CA GLU A 494 18.55 8.20 -30.96
C GLU A 494 18.59 9.18 -29.78
N ASN A 495 17.47 9.65 -29.31
CA ASN A 495 17.40 10.55 -28.15
C ASN A 495 17.89 9.87 -26.87
N MET A 496 17.48 8.63 -26.60
CA MET A 496 17.99 7.83 -25.47
C MET A 496 19.52 7.74 -25.50
N VAL A 497 20.12 7.35 -26.65
CA VAL A 497 21.59 7.23 -26.78
C VAL A 497 22.28 8.59 -26.62
N ARG A 498 21.69 9.67 -27.12
CA ARG A 498 22.22 11.02 -26.96
C ARG A 498 22.24 11.44 -25.49
N MET A 499 21.19 11.16 -24.74
CA MET A 499 21.15 11.44 -23.32
C MET A 499 22.17 10.59 -22.54
N LEU A 500 22.29 9.30 -22.83
CA LEU A 500 23.32 8.44 -22.24
C LEU A 500 24.74 8.90 -22.57
N GLN A 501 24.97 9.46 -23.78
CA GLN A 501 26.26 10.01 -24.18
C GLN A 501 26.63 11.22 -23.32
N SER A 502 25.70 12.06 -22.92
CA SER A 502 25.93 13.18 -22.01
C SER A 502 26.38 12.72 -20.61
N SER A 503 26.01 11.51 -20.19
CA SER A 503 26.37 10.89 -18.90
C SER A 503 27.48 9.83 -19.05
N ALA A 504 28.23 9.82 -20.15
CA ALA A 504 29.26 8.81 -20.45
C ALA A 504 30.32 8.62 -19.33
N ALA A 505 30.63 9.69 -18.60
CA ALA A 505 31.55 9.62 -17.45
C ALA A 505 31.08 8.70 -16.31
N ARG A 506 29.75 8.47 -16.17
CA ARG A 506 29.13 7.63 -15.17
C ARG A 506 28.66 6.28 -15.71
N HIS A 507 29.18 5.88 -16.86
CA HIS A 507 28.75 4.64 -17.54
C HIS A 507 28.97 3.39 -16.68
N GLY A 508 30.04 3.35 -15.88
CA GLY A 508 30.28 2.26 -14.92
C GLY A 508 29.16 2.11 -13.88
N GLU A 509 28.69 3.23 -13.33
CA GLU A 509 27.57 3.25 -12.39
C GLU A 509 26.26 2.82 -13.07
N LEU A 510 26.07 3.16 -14.35
CA LEU A 510 24.93 2.69 -15.13
C LEU A 510 24.95 1.16 -15.26
N LEU A 511 26.08 0.58 -15.68
CA LEU A 511 26.19 -0.89 -15.84
C LEU A 511 26.02 -1.63 -14.52
N GLU A 512 26.58 -1.10 -13.43
CA GLU A 512 26.41 -1.65 -12.09
C GLU A 512 24.93 -1.63 -11.66
N GLY A 513 24.22 -0.54 -11.93
CA GLY A 513 22.81 -0.41 -11.62
C GLY A 513 21.90 -1.35 -12.42
N LEU A 514 22.28 -1.72 -13.64
CA LEU A 514 21.53 -2.68 -14.48
C LEU A 514 21.69 -4.13 -14.01
N LEU A 515 22.69 -4.44 -13.17
CA LEU A 515 22.96 -5.78 -12.67
C LEU A 515 22.38 -5.94 -11.25
N PRO A 516 21.56 -6.97 -10.97
CA PRO A 516 21.09 -7.23 -9.64
C PRO A 516 22.22 -7.67 -8.71
N PRO A 517 22.14 -7.41 -7.40
CA PRO A 517 23.16 -7.86 -6.46
C PRO A 517 23.25 -9.40 -6.44
N LEU A 518 24.48 -9.92 -6.29
CA LEU A 518 24.75 -11.36 -6.26
C LEU A 518 23.86 -12.11 -5.27
N LYS A 519 23.59 -11.50 -4.13
CA LYS A 519 22.72 -12.03 -3.07
C LYS A 519 21.31 -12.41 -3.56
N ALA A 520 20.78 -11.73 -4.58
CA ALA A 520 19.47 -12.07 -5.15
C ALA A 520 19.47 -13.47 -5.79
N PHE A 521 20.56 -13.84 -6.46
CA PHE A 521 20.70 -15.17 -7.03
C PHE A 521 21.11 -16.24 -5.98
N GLU A 522 21.85 -15.85 -4.95
CA GLU A 522 22.15 -16.74 -3.81
C GLU A 522 20.86 -17.13 -3.09
N THR A 523 19.99 -16.17 -2.83
CA THR A 523 18.68 -16.41 -2.23
C THR A 523 17.83 -17.33 -3.11
N LEU A 524 17.81 -17.11 -4.42
CA LEU A 524 17.06 -17.93 -5.36
C LEU A 524 17.51 -19.40 -5.34
N LEU A 525 18.81 -19.64 -5.26
CA LEU A 525 19.37 -21.02 -5.25
C LEU A 525 19.30 -21.66 -3.85
N ALA A 526 19.41 -20.88 -2.76
CA ALA A 526 19.35 -21.37 -1.38
C ALA A 526 17.96 -21.88 -1.00
N VAL A 527 16.90 -21.28 -1.53
CA VAL A 527 15.49 -21.67 -1.27
C VAL A 527 15.20 -23.12 -1.71
N GLN A 528 16.05 -23.72 -2.54
CA GLN A 528 15.80 -25.03 -3.14
C GLN A 528 16.77 -26.14 -2.73
N GLN A 529 17.71 -25.87 -1.85
CA GLN A 529 18.49 -26.93 -1.21
C GLN A 529 17.80 -27.28 0.13
N PRO A 530 17.30 -28.52 0.33
CA PRO A 530 16.93 -28.95 1.65
C PRO A 530 18.23 -28.93 2.49
N ARG A 531 18.39 -27.91 3.32
CA ARG A 531 19.39 -27.94 4.38
C ARG A 531 18.93 -29.04 5.36
N GLU A 532 19.64 -30.14 5.41
CA GLU A 532 19.72 -30.95 6.58
C GLU A 532 20.41 -30.12 7.69
N GLU A 533 19.69 -29.17 8.26
CA GLU A 533 20.06 -28.63 9.57
C GLU A 533 19.63 -29.67 10.58
N GLN A 534 20.61 -30.38 11.15
CA GLN A 534 20.47 -31.09 12.41
C GLN A 534 19.97 -30.07 13.44
N VAL A 535 18.68 -29.98 13.59
CA VAL A 535 18.04 -29.30 14.71
C VAL A 535 18.17 -30.27 15.89
N ASN A 536 19.22 -30.11 16.68
CA ASN A 536 19.28 -30.61 18.03
C ASN A 536 18.26 -29.80 18.88
N GLY A 537 17.01 -30.19 18.83
CA GLY A 537 15.93 -29.64 19.61
C GLY A 537 15.00 -30.75 20.07
N LEU A 538 14.68 -30.75 21.32
CA LEU A 538 14.10 -31.72 22.24
C LEU A 538 12.73 -32.33 21.86
N PHE A 539 12.28 -32.29 20.61
CA PHE A 539 11.02 -32.90 20.13
C PHE A 539 11.21 -33.49 18.73
N THR A 540 12.08 -34.51 18.63
CA THR A 540 12.21 -35.30 17.41
C THR A 540 11.65 -36.69 17.68
N ASP A 541 10.35 -36.86 17.63
CA ASP A 541 9.71 -38.17 17.46
C ASP A 541 8.29 -37.95 16.86
N VAL A 542 8.24 -37.74 15.55
CA VAL A 542 7.09 -38.16 14.74
C VAL A 542 7.65 -38.85 13.50
N ILE A 543 7.60 -40.18 13.54
CA ILE A 543 7.95 -41.09 12.49
C ILE A 543 7.06 -40.85 11.27
N ASP A 544 7.68 -40.50 10.15
CA ASP A 544 7.04 -40.44 8.84
C ASP A 544 6.85 -41.89 8.31
N LEU A 545 5.63 -42.41 8.44
CA LEU A 545 5.27 -43.79 8.07
C LEU A 545 4.63 -43.90 6.68
N PHE A 546 4.58 -42.81 5.86
CA PHE A 546 3.96 -42.83 4.52
C PHE A 546 4.81 -42.17 3.42
N ALA A 547 6.11 -42.47 3.39
CA ALA A 547 6.91 -42.16 2.21
C ALA A 547 6.87 -43.38 1.25
N GLU A 548 5.83 -43.49 0.45
CA GLU A 548 5.84 -44.36 -0.74
C GLU A 548 6.46 -43.65 -1.94
N ASN A 549 7.48 -44.27 -2.48
CA ASN A 549 8.24 -44.02 -3.68
C ASN A 549 7.42 -43.45 -4.84
N THR A 550 7.73 -42.23 -5.25
CA THR A 550 7.59 -41.76 -6.63
C THR A 550 8.87 -41.03 -7.03
N GLN A 551 9.93 -41.76 -7.26
CA GLN A 551 11.05 -41.33 -8.09
C GLN A 551 10.69 -41.64 -9.53
N GLU A 552 10.56 -40.60 -10.34
CA GLU A 552 10.97 -40.48 -11.75
C GLU A 552 10.13 -39.38 -12.42
N SER A 553 10.76 -38.25 -12.67
CA SER A 553 10.42 -37.15 -13.62
C SER A 553 10.47 -35.70 -13.08
N THR A 554 10.92 -35.47 -11.85
CA THR A 554 10.95 -34.12 -11.25
C THR A 554 12.18 -33.25 -11.62
N GLY A 555 13.25 -33.83 -12.20
CA GLY A 555 14.51 -33.11 -12.43
C GLY A 555 14.45 -32.04 -13.53
N THR A 556 13.77 -32.33 -14.63
CA THR A 556 13.73 -31.44 -15.82
C THR A 556 12.74 -30.27 -15.69
N VAL A 557 11.69 -30.41 -14.92
CA VAL A 557 10.70 -29.32 -14.67
C VAL A 557 11.29 -28.29 -13.69
N GLN A 558 11.98 -28.75 -12.64
CA GLN A 558 12.59 -27.86 -11.64
C GLN A 558 13.70 -26.97 -12.20
N THR A 559 14.50 -27.46 -13.16
CA THR A 559 15.60 -26.69 -13.77
C THR A 559 15.10 -25.58 -14.70
N LYS A 560 14.03 -25.81 -15.48
CA LYS A 560 13.39 -24.80 -16.30
C LYS A 560 12.80 -23.66 -15.47
N ASP A 561 12.20 -24.00 -14.34
CA ASP A 561 11.62 -23.01 -13.42
C ASP A 561 12.69 -22.12 -12.78
N LYS A 562 13.85 -22.68 -12.42
CA LYS A 562 14.98 -21.91 -11.85
C LYS A 562 15.54 -20.88 -12.81
N ALA A 563 15.75 -21.25 -14.07
CA ALA A 563 16.24 -20.32 -15.09
C ALA A 563 15.24 -19.18 -15.36
N ARG A 564 13.95 -19.52 -15.42
CA ARG A 564 12.86 -18.56 -15.57
C ARG A 564 12.78 -17.62 -14.39
N LEU A 565 12.91 -18.12 -13.16
CA LEU A 565 12.93 -17.30 -11.95
C LEU A 565 14.16 -16.38 -11.91
N ALA A 566 15.35 -16.85 -12.31
CA ALA A 566 16.55 -16.02 -12.38
C ALA A 566 16.38 -14.86 -13.39
N HIS A 567 15.79 -15.13 -14.57
CA HIS A 567 15.50 -14.11 -15.55
C HIS A 567 14.44 -13.12 -15.03
N LYS A 568 13.39 -13.61 -14.34
CA LYS A 568 12.35 -12.79 -13.71
C LYS A 568 12.93 -11.88 -12.63
N VAL A 569 13.85 -12.36 -11.79
CA VAL A 569 14.57 -11.56 -10.78
C VAL A 569 15.31 -10.39 -11.43
N TRP A 570 16.01 -10.65 -12.53
CA TRP A 570 16.70 -9.58 -13.25
C TRP A 570 15.75 -8.56 -13.87
N ILE A 571 14.68 -8.99 -14.54
CA ILE A 571 13.67 -8.09 -15.11
C ILE A 571 13.02 -7.22 -14.04
N ASN A 572 12.66 -7.81 -12.90
CA ASN A 572 12.10 -7.07 -11.77
C ASN A 572 13.10 -6.03 -11.23
N HIS A 573 14.38 -6.41 -11.12
CA HIS A 573 15.44 -5.49 -10.73
C HIS A 573 15.53 -4.31 -11.70
N LEU A 574 15.59 -4.55 -13.01
CA LEU A 574 15.66 -3.50 -14.03
C LEU A 574 14.50 -2.52 -13.93
N ARG A 575 13.29 -3.02 -13.74
CA ARG A 575 12.07 -2.21 -13.62
C ARG A 575 12.01 -1.39 -12.33
N GLN A 576 12.45 -1.96 -11.21
CA GLN A 576 12.54 -1.22 -9.95
C GLN A 576 13.62 -0.15 -10.00
N TRP A 577 14.80 -0.51 -10.51
CA TRP A 577 15.94 0.39 -10.58
C TRP A 577 15.67 1.54 -11.55
N SER A 578 15.09 1.29 -12.71
CA SER A 578 14.79 2.31 -13.72
C SER A 578 13.74 3.34 -13.28
N ARG A 579 12.91 3.00 -12.28
CA ARG A 579 11.90 3.89 -11.68
C ARG A 579 12.40 4.62 -10.44
N ASN A 580 13.66 4.41 -10.06
CA ASN A 580 14.23 5.02 -8.85
C ASN A 580 14.76 6.42 -9.18
N ASP A 581 14.06 7.45 -8.70
CA ASP A 581 14.44 8.86 -8.90
C ASP A 581 15.84 9.18 -8.37
N ALA A 582 16.27 8.53 -7.28
CA ALA A 582 17.61 8.72 -6.73
C ALA A 582 18.70 8.13 -7.65
N ALA A 583 18.44 7.01 -8.33
CA ALA A 583 19.34 6.44 -9.31
C ALA A 583 19.45 7.35 -10.54
N ALA A 584 18.32 7.88 -11.03
CA ALA A 584 18.26 8.82 -12.14
C ALA A 584 19.03 10.12 -11.83
N ALA A 585 18.79 10.70 -10.66
CA ALA A 585 19.49 11.91 -10.22
C ALA A 585 21.02 11.69 -10.08
N ARG A 586 21.43 10.53 -9.53
CA ARG A 586 22.85 10.16 -9.41
C ARG A 586 23.53 10.06 -10.78
N LEU A 587 22.86 9.52 -11.78
CA LEU A 587 23.36 9.41 -13.14
C LEU A 587 23.23 10.72 -13.92
N GLY A 588 22.46 11.69 -13.45
CA GLY A 588 22.16 12.92 -14.17
C GLY A 588 21.27 12.69 -15.40
N LEU A 589 20.38 11.69 -15.32
CA LEU A 589 19.48 11.28 -16.39
C LEU A 589 18.02 11.44 -15.92
N GLU A 590 17.12 11.58 -16.89
CA GLU A 590 15.68 11.51 -16.61
C GLU A 590 15.25 10.07 -16.37
N PRO A 591 14.31 9.80 -15.44
CA PRO A 591 13.79 8.44 -15.20
C PRO A 591 13.25 7.76 -16.46
N ALA A 592 12.65 8.52 -17.39
CA ALA A 592 12.15 8.02 -18.66
C ALA A 592 13.25 7.39 -19.53
N VAL A 593 14.47 7.93 -19.49
CA VAL A 593 15.62 7.38 -20.24
C VAL A 593 16.06 6.04 -19.66
N LEU A 594 16.08 5.92 -18.31
CA LEU A 594 16.42 4.65 -17.65
C LEU A 594 15.37 3.57 -17.92
N GLN A 595 14.10 3.94 -17.97
CA GLN A 595 13.02 3.03 -18.34
C GLN A 595 13.18 2.55 -19.78
N GLN A 596 13.51 3.44 -20.74
CA GLN A 596 13.78 3.05 -22.13
C GLN A 596 14.96 2.09 -22.24
N VAL A 597 16.05 2.33 -21.49
CA VAL A 597 17.19 1.40 -21.44
C VAL A 597 16.77 0.03 -20.92
N ALA A 598 16.02 -0.01 -19.83
CA ALA A 598 15.50 -1.25 -19.25
C ALA A 598 14.63 -2.01 -20.26
N ASP A 599 13.71 -1.33 -20.95
CA ASP A 599 12.82 -1.93 -21.95
C ASP A 599 13.61 -2.51 -23.13
N VAL A 600 14.62 -1.78 -23.64
CA VAL A 600 15.51 -2.29 -24.71
C VAL A 600 16.24 -3.55 -24.28
N LEU A 601 16.76 -3.60 -23.05
CA LEU A 601 17.46 -4.77 -22.51
C LEU A 601 16.51 -5.96 -22.29
N ILE A 602 15.32 -5.72 -21.78
CA ILE A 602 14.31 -6.77 -21.56
C ILE A 602 13.94 -7.42 -22.89
N VAL A 603 13.58 -6.62 -23.90
CA VAL A 603 13.21 -7.16 -25.22
C VAL A 603 14.40 -7.87 -25.88
N ALA A 604 15.60 -7.28 -25.81
CA ALA A 604 16.80 -7.90 -26.35
C ALA A 604 17.13 -9.24 -25.66
N SER A 605 16.86 -9.39 -24.36
CA SER A 605 17.11 -10.63 -23.62
C SER A 605 16.28 -11.80 -24.13
N TYR A 606 15.01 -11.56 -24.48
CA TYR A 606 14.17 -12.57 -25.11
C TYR A 606 14.62 -12.86 -26.55
N ARG A 607 14.90 -11.83 -27.34
CA ARG A 607 15.34 -11.99 -28.74
C ARG A 607 16.67 -12.73 -28.88
N LEU A 608 17.56 -12.60 -27.92
CA LEU A 608 18.88 -13.25 -27.88
C LEU A 608 18.90 -14.54 -27.04
N ASP A 609 17.73 -15.07 -26.69
CA ASP A 609 17.53 -16.30 -25.94
C ASP A 609 18.35 -16.41 -24.63
N LEU A 610 18.42 -15.28 -23.89
CA LEU A 610 19.07 -15.25 -22.57
C LEU A 610 18.47 -16.28 -21.59
N PRO A 611 17.13 -16.51 -21.53
CA PRO A 611 16.55 -17.57 -20.70
C PRO A 611 17.12 -18.95 -20.96
N GLN A 612 17.36 -19.31 -22.23
CA GLN A 612 17.97 -20.60 -22.57
C GLN A 612 19.45 -20.67 -22.15
N GLN A 613 20.17 -19.56 -22.17
CA GLN A 613 21.55 -19.51 -21.69
C GLN A 613 21.62 -19.75 -20.18
N LEU A 614 20.69 -19.16 -19.43
CA LEU A 614 20.53 -19.41 -17.99
C LEU A 614 20.13 -20.85 -17.70
N GLN A 615 19.24 -21.43 -18.49
CA GLN A 615 18.83 -22.82 -18.37
C GLN A 615 20.02 -23.77 -18.49
N ARG A 616 20.89 -23.58 -19.48
CA ARG A 616 22.10 -24.41 -19.66
C ARG A 616 23.03 -24.37 -18.44
N ILE A 617 23.07 -23.25 -17.71
CA ILE A 617 23.87 -23.14 -16.48
C ILE A 617 23.21 -23.86 -15.33
N VAL A 618 21.90 -23.69 -15.19
CA VAL A 618 21.14 -24.33 -14.11
C VAL A 618 21.11 -25.86 -14.27
N GLU A 619 21.20 -26.37 -15.49
CA GLU A 619 21.28 -27.81 -15.81
C GLU A 619 22.65 -28.45 -15.45
N THR A 620 23.67 -27.64 -15.19
CA THR A 620 24.95 -28.14 -14.72
C THR A 620 24.93 -28.44 -13.23
N ASP A 621 25.40 -29.63 -12.82
CA ASP A 621 25.41 -30.09 -11.42
C ASP A 621 26.12 -29.18 -10.41
N LYS A 622 26.85 -28.17 -10.88
CA LYS A 622 27.59 -27.17 -10.10
C LYS A 622 27.09 -25.76 -10.33
N SER A 623 25.77 -25.57 -10.61
CA SER A 623 25.23 -24.24 -10.81
C SER A 623 25.41 -23.36 -9.56
N SER A 624 26.01 -22.19 -9.73
CA SER A 624 26.24 -21.23 -8.66
C SER A 624 25.59 -19.87 -8.97
N ALA A 625 25.22 -19.14 -7.92
CA ALA A 625 24.73 -17.77 -8.03
C ALA A 625 25.72 -16.88 -8.81
N ALA A 626 27.02 -17.07 -8.61
CA ALA A 626 28.06 -16.35 -9.30
C ALA A 626 28.06 -16.61 -10.81
N GLN A 627 27.73 -17.82 -11.27
CA GLN A 627 27.63 -18.13 -12.70
C GLN A 627 26.40 -17.45 -13.34
N LEU A 628 25.24 -17.48 -12.67
CA LEU A 628 24.06 -16.75 -13.14
C LEU A 628 24.32 -15.24 -13.22
N HIS A 629 24.92 -14.70 -12.17
CA HIS A 629 25.31 -13.30 -12.11
C HIS A 629 26.30 -12.91 -13.22
N ALA A 630 27.31 -13.77 -13.50
CA ALA A 630 28.30 -13.55 -14.55
C ALA A 630 27.66 -13.55 -15.95
N VAL A 631 26.68 -14.43 -16.21
CA VAL A 631 25.98 -14.46 -17.51
C VAL A 631 25.14 -13.19 -17.69
N MET A 632 24.47 -12.72 -16.66
CA MET A 632 23.73 -11.46 -16.70
C MET A 632 24.69 -10.28 -16.92
N GLY A 633 25.81 -10.24 -16.20
CA GLY A 633 26.83 -9.21 -16.36
C GLY A 633 27.44 -9.20 -17.77
N ASN A 634 27.73 -10.37 -18.34
CA ASN A 634 28.18 -10.50 -19.72
C ASN A 634 27.13 -10.02 -20.72
N PHE A 635 25.87 -10.38 -20.52
CA PHE A 635 24.79 -9.89 -21.38
C PHE A 635 24.68 -8.36 -21.33
N ILE A 636 24.69 -7.75 -20.14
CA ILE A 636 24.65 -6.29 -19.97
C ILE A 636 25.89 -5.63 -20.59
N GLY A 637 27.08 -6.17 -20.35
CA GLY A 637 28.34 -5.59 -20.81
C GLY A 637 28.56 -5.69 -22.32
N TRP A 638 28.06 -6.74 -22.96
CA TRP A 638 28.31 -6.99 -24.38
C TRP A 638 27.06 -6.97 -25.25
N LEU A 639 25.88 -6.92 -24.66
CA LEU A 639 24.58 -6.90 -25.36
C LEU A 639 24.44 -8.04 -26.39
N GLY A 640 25.01 -9.22 -26.07
CA GLY A 640 25.02 -10.40 -26.93
C GLY A 640 25.97 -10.35 -28.11
N TYR A 641 26.81 -9.34 -28.21
CA TYR A 641 27.86 -9.26 -29.28
C TYR A 641 29.13 -10.05 -28.97
N ASP A 642 29.30 -10.54 -27.75
CA ASP A 642 30.41 -11.42 -27.34
C ASP A 642 30.44 -12.72 -28.18
N LYS A 643 29.27 -13.29 -28.47
CA LYS A 643 29.10 -14.54 -29.25
C LYS A 643 28.97 -14.33 -30.74
N MET A 644 28.86 -13.08 -31.19
CA MET A 644 28.73 -12.73 -32.62
C MET A 644 30.09 -12.57 -33.28
N PRO A 645 30.31 -13.18 -34.46
CA PRO A 645 31.55 -12.97 -35.22
C PRO A 645 31.74 -11.48 -35.54
N VAL A 646 33.00 -11.06 -35.59
CA VAL A 646 33.37 -9.64 -35.80
C VAL A 646 32.74 -9.05 -37.06
N THR A 647 32.61 -9.85 -38.11
CA THR A 647 31.99 -9.45 -39.39
C THR A 647 30.51 -9.11 -39.30
N GLY A 648 29.81 -9.64 -38.30
CA GLY A 648 28.38 -9.36 -38.03
C GLY A 648 28.14 -8.21 -37.05
N ARG A 649 29.20 -7.63 -36.46
CA ARG A 649 29.06 -6.55 -35.49
C ARG A 649 28.95 -5.18 -36.18
N PRO A 650 28.20 -4.22 -35.59
CA PRO A 650 28.15 -2.85 -36.09
C PRO A 650 29.52 -2.19 -36.12
N ALA A 651 29.68 -1.18 -36.99
CA ALA A 651 30.89 -0.40 -37.06
C ALA A 651 31.05 0.52 -35.83
N SER A 652 32.26 0.57 -35.27
CA SER A 652 32.57 1.49 -34.17
C SER A 652 32.59 2.94 -34.69
N ARG A 653 31.96 3.85 -33.94
CA ARG A 653 31.97 5.29 -34.28
C ARG A 653 33.30 5.97 -33.98
N ILE A 654 34.09 5.43 -33.05
CA ILE A 654 35.37 5.98 -32.64
C ILE A 654 36.51 5.33 -33.38
N ARG A 655 36.44 4.03 -33.65
CA ARG A 655 37.48 3.27 -34.33
C ARG A 655 37.10 3.11 -35.79
N LYS A 656 37.45 4.07 -36.63
CA LYS A 656 37.16 4.06 -38.07
C LYS A 656 37.59 2.73 -38.71
N GLY A 657 36.69 2.07 -39.42
CA GLY A 657 36.94 0.82 -40.13
C GLY A 657 37.03 -0.44 -39.27
N LYS A 658 36.73 -0.36 -37.96
CA LYS A 658 36.68 -1.53 -37.07
C LYS A 658 35.26 -1.73 -36.56
N ALA A 659 34.89 -2.97 -36.26
CA ALA A 659 33.66 -3.31 -35.59
C ALA A 659 33.73 -2.94 -34.10
N ILE A 660 32.57 -2.82 -33.47
CA ILE A 660 32.48 -2.60 -32.01
C ILE A 660 33.12 -3.78 -31.23
N PHE A 661 33.66 -3.45 -30.06
CA PHE A 661 34.25 -4.42 -29.12
C PHE A 661 35.42 -5.24 -29.68
N VAL A 662 36.11 -4.74 -30.71
CA VAL A 662 37.34 -5.38 -31.18
C VAL A 662 38.50 -4.95 -30.29
N THR A 663 39.12 -5.91 -29.60
CA THR A 663 40.31 -5.65 -28.80
C THR A 663 41.47 -5.20 -29.71
N PRO A 664 42.16 -4.09 -29.40
CA PRO A 664 43.34 -3.73 -30.18
C PRO A 664 44.40 -4.85 -30.02
N ILE A 665 44.84 -5.41 -31.14
CA ILE A 665 45.99 -6.30 -31.12
C ILE A 665 47.16 -5.42 -30.72
N VAL A 666 47.65 -5.57 -29.49
CA VAL A 666 48.90 -4.97 -29.06
C VAL A 666 50.00 -5.75 -29.79
N SER A 667 50.40 -5.27 -30.92
CA SER A 667 51.58 -5.80 -31.61
C SER A 667 52.79 -5.52 -30.72
N SER A 668 53.47 -6.59 -30.30
CA SER A 668 54.72 -6.52 -29.55
C SER A 668 55.92 -5.97 -30.37
N ALA A 669 55.66 -5.56 -31.57
CA ALA A 669 56.69 -4.88 -32.40
C ALA A 669 56.89 -3.46 -31.85
N THR A 670 58.05 -3.20 -31.31
CA THR A 670 58.55 -1.86 -30.94
C THR A 670 58.21 -0.85 -32.06
N PRO A 671 57.42 0.21 -31.80
CA PRO A 671 57.07 1.18 -32.79
C PRO A 671 58.38 1.89 -33.22
N ARG A 672 58.78 1.77 -34.48
CA ARG A 672 59.77 2.69 -35.07
C ARG A 672 59.19 4.10 -34.97
N LEU A 673 59.87 4.99 -34.28
CA LEU A 673 59.63 6.42 -34.19
C LEU A 673 59.55 7.08 -35.55
N ALA A 674 58.48 6.92 -36.29
CA ALA A 674 58.42 7.51 -37.65
C ALA A 674 57.20 8.44 -37.85
N ARG A 675 56.23 8.59 -36.94
CA ARG A 675 55.22 9.64 -36.97
C ARG A 675 54.63 9.80 -35.56
N LEU A 676 54.42 11.02 -35.10
CA LEU A 676 53.50 11.34 -34.03
C LEU A 676 52.10 10.88 -34.47
N GLY A 677 51.78 9.67 -34.12
CA GLY A 677 50.44 9.11 -34.36
C GLY A 677 49.42 9.86 -33.52
N GLU A 678 48.19 9.90 -33.98
CA GLU A 678 47.05 10.33 -33.19
C GLU A 678 47.11 9.71 -31.80
N GLN A 679 46.83 10.49 -30.76
CA GLN A 679 46.84 9.98 -29.39
C GLN A 679 45.95 8.73 -29.29
N PRO A 680 46.42 7.62 -28.69
CA PRO A 680 45.63 6.41 -28.62
C PRO A 680 44.33 6.69 -27.81
N ILE A 681 43.22 6.38 -28.43
CA ILE A 681 41.91 6.51 -27.78
C ILE A 681 41.92 5.65 -26.53
N HIS A 682 41.59 6.25 -25.39
CA HIS A 682 41.53 5.52 -24.12
C HIS A 682 40.56 4.32 -24.23
N ALA A 683 40.99 3.12 -23.79
CA ALA A 683 40.23 1.89 -23.98
C ALA A 683 38.85 1.94 -23.36
N ALA A 684 38.73 2.57 -22.17
CA ALA A 684 37.44 2.75 -21.50
C ALA A 684 36.51 3.65 -22.31
N THR A 685 37.01 4.75 -22.87
CA THR A 685 36.22 5.64 -23.73
C THR A 685 35.72 4.89 -24.97
N ALA A 686 36.58 4.12 -25.60
CA ALA A 686 36.21 3.32 -26.77
C ALA A 686 35.13 2.28 -26.43
N TYR A 687 35.23 1.64 -25.28
CA TYR A 687 34.22 0.68 -24.79
C TYR A 687 32.86 1.36 -24.57
N VAL A 688 32.83 2.49 -23.89
CA VAL A 688 31.58 3.23 -23.64
C VAL A 688 30.85 3.57 -24.93
N TYR A 689 31.58 4.11 -25.92
CA TYR A 689 30.97 4.46 -27.21
C TYR A 689 30.55 3.22 -28.01
N ASP A 690 31.33 2.14 -27.97
CA ASP A 690 30.98 0.89 -28.62
C ASP A 690 29.72 0.28 -27.98
N TRP A 691 29.57 0.38 -26.63
CA TRP A 691 28.39 -0.04 -25.93
C TRP A 691 27.14 0.78 -26.30
N LEU A 692 27.27 2.10 -26.43
CA LEU A 692 26.18 2.96 -26.90
C LEU A 692 25.75 2.61 -28.33
N VAL A 693 26.68 2.29 -29.22
CA VAL A 693 26.37 1.80 -30.58
C VAL A 693 25.66 0.45 -30.51
N ALA A 694 26.13 -0.45 -29.65
CA ALA A 694 25.49 -1.75 -29.39
C ALA A 694 24.06 -1.60 -28.90
N LEU A 695 23.82 -0.76 -27.88
CA LEU A 695 22.48 -0.50 -27.33
C LEU A 695 21.55 0.09 -28.40
N TYR A 696 22.03 1.07 -29.17
CA TYR A 696 21.27 1.63 -30.30
C TYR A 696 20.88 0.55 -31.31
N SER A 697 21.84 -0.29 -31.73
CA SER A 697 21.57 -1.38 -32.67
C SER A 697 20.53 -2.35 -32.11
N ARG A 698 20.59 -2.70 -30.81
CA ARG A 698 19.58 -3.55 -30.16
C ARG A 698 18.21 -2.87 -30.11
N ALA A 699 18.16 -1.56 -29.81
CA ALA A 699 16.92 -0.80 -29.83
C ALA A 699 16.25 -0.83 -31.22
N ILE A 700 17.02 -0.66 -32.28
CA ILE A 700 16.50 -0.72 -33.66
C ILE A 700 16.03 -2.13 -34.03
N GLU A 701 16.83 -3.16 -33.73
CA GLU A 701 16.50 -4.55 -34.00
C GLU A 701 15.25 -5.03 -33.21
N ASN A 702 14.99 -4.43 -32.05
CA ASN A 702 13.80 -4.71 -31.24
C ASN A 702 12.50 -4.15 -31.84
N ILE A 703 12.58 -3.21 -32.80
CA ILE A 703 11.39 -2.56 -33.40
C ILE A 703 10.47 -3.59 -34.07
N ASP A 704 11.05 -4.53 -34.77
CA ASP A 704 10.33 -5.54 -35.55
C ASP A 704 10.23 -6.90 -34.85
N TYR A 705 10.75 -7.00 -33.61
CA TYR A 705 10.74 -8.26 -32.88
C TYR A 705 9.40 -8.51 -32.19
N GLN A 706 8.78 -9.63 -32.52
CA GLN A 706 7.61 -10.16 -31.81
C GLN A 706 8.00 -11.47 -31.13
N HIS A 707 7.87 -11.51 -29.82
CA HIS A 707 8.13 -12.76 -29.08
C HIS A 707 7.04 -13.79 -29.42
N PRO A 708 7.39 -15.05 -29.75
CA PRO A 708 6.41 -16.10 -30.12
C PRO A 708 5.32 -16.33 -29.06
N HIS A 709 5.62 -16.05 -27.81
CA HIS A 709 4.70 -16.20 -26.67
C HIS A 709 4.29 -14.85 -26.04
N ASP A 710 4.32 -13.77 -26.81
CA ASP A 710 3.74 -12.49 -26.36
C ASP A 710 2.21 -12.55 -26.37
N VAL A 711 1.56 -11.54 -25.78
CA VAL A 711 0.10 -11.49 -25.70
C VAL A 711 -0.52 -11.68 -27.10
N GLN A 712 -1.28 -12.75 -27.25
CA GLN A 712 -1.87 -13.12 -28.54
C GLN A 712 -2.95 -12.11 -28.97
N PRO A 713 -3.19 -11.94 -30.29
CA PRO A 713 -4.20 -11.00 -30.80
C PRO A 713 -5.61 -11.21 -30.21
N GLY A 714 -6.01 -12.47 -29.99
CA GLY A 714 -7.30 -12.80 -29.36
C GLY A 714 -7.39 -12.33 -27.91
N ALA A 715 -6.31 -12.51 -27.13
CA ALA A 715 -6.25 -12.04 -25.75
C ALA A 715 -6.23 -10.49 -25.67
N ARG A 716 -5.57 -9.81 -26.61
CA ARG A 716 -5.62 -8.34 -26.74
C ARG A 716 -7.02 -7.83 -27.07
N GLN A 717 -7.73 -8.51 -27.98
CA GLN A 717 -9.09 -8.16 -28.33
C GLN A 717 -10.05 -8.36 -27.14
N ALA A 718 -9.87 -9.44 -26.37
CA ALA A 718 -10.61 -9.66 -25.13
C ALA A 718 -10.34 -8.55 -24.11
N LEU A 719 -9.07 -8.16 -23.90
CA LEU A 719 -8.71 -7.05 -23.02
C LEU A 719 -9.35 -5.73 -23.47
N TYR A 720 -9.32 -5.45 -24.79
CA TYR A 720 -9.94 -4.25 -25.32
C TYR A 720 -11.46 -4.20 -25.08
N ALA A 721 -12.13 -5.36 -25.18
CA ALA A 721 -13.55 -5.47 -24.86
C ALA A 721 -13.85 -5.25 -23.37
N LEU A 722 -12.94 -5.67 -22.48
CA LEU A 722 -13.08 -5.49 -21.03
C LEU A 722 -12.88 -4.02 -20.58
N LEU A 723 -12.10 -3.24 -21.31
CA LEU A 723 -11.79 -1.84 -20.95
C LEU A 723 -12.71 -0.81 -21.62
N ARG A 724 -13.58 -1.24 -22.54
CA ARG A 724 -14.67 -0.44 -23.09
C ARG A 724 -15.88 -0.41 -22.15
#